data_daf81eddc998f5efe117c996335a417d
#
_entry.id   daf81eddc998f5efe117c996335a417d
#
_cell.length_a   1.000
_cell.length_b   1.000
_cell.length_c   1.000
_cell.angle_alpha   90.00
_cell.angle_beta   90.00
_cell.angle_gamma   90.00
#
_symmetry.space_group_name_H-M   'P 1'
#
loop_
_entity.id
_entity.type
_entity.pdbx_description
1 polymer ?
#
loop_
_entity_poly.entity_id
_entity_poly.type
_entity_poly.pdbx_seq_one_letter_code
_entity_poly.pdbx_strand_id
1 'polypeptide(L)'
;MQPTRIVDTSNCDREPIHLPGSIQSRGVLLACTGSSWKITHASANAADLFRRKPEALLGASLLELIGAGNIADLEASQQQARSLAAPTGRILGMRLKGSRRRFNAVLHTYMGQRIFEIEPALDEAAVPPLDLVGAILARLQEARTIVELCSATAHEVRELIGYDRVLVYRFLHDGAGQVIAEARNDDLESLIDLRYPASDIPRQARELYKKSWIRLISDVDAEPVAIQSERAAQKQQLDLSFADLRSVSPIHIQYLKNMNVAASMSISIIVGGELWGLIACHHRTARLVPANLRAASELLGQVFSLQIQTVEGIEAYVTMRAARALLDRVVAEFPADGELIDNLTQRLEQIAAFISCDGAGVWIDGMWRSWRLSPTADEAKRLAQFVDARLVRSIYASHELTREYPEASNWHCGACGLLAIPLSNTNSDWLFFFRKEITQIVTWAGDPSNKVMASGSGNGLSPRTSFAAWKEEVRGQSMPWSARERLIGETLRVYLLDIIVRFSEVILEERRQAEQRQRLMTSQLNHRVKGTLELIQSLVHHGFEADNQVREFVRTLEGRIKAIALAHDAISTTNGCDIRHLVESAIAVHAPTGGSVKIAGPDVCLEAKAYTVLALVVHEMVTNSAGYGALSQSDGSLTVRWQGRDDGSLLLTWEEENVFLTTAPPGDSLGMLIIKRNIPHALGGEARIEFEQDSIHAMFAVPARHVVTQRGRTPLVSRQRLLAQPSNQLESCAILVAEDHIATALDLERILRESGAAGVEIVGTVSDALHAIAQAPPDIAILDIDLGEDDCFDIADELARQAVPFIFAGSESDSAVVPPQHRDVPIASKPYSGESVVALLKDALLPHLIRTVLTKLV
;
A
#
# COMPACT_ATOMS: atom_id res chain seq x y z
N MET A 1 39.57 -29.02 -25.13
CA MET A 1 38.22 -29.14 -25.72
C MET A 1 37.28 -29.47 -24.56
N GLN A 2 36.53 -28.50 -24.07
CA GLN A 2 35.37 -28.83 -23.23
C GLN A 2 34.28 -29.40 -24.13
N PRO A 3 33.51 -30.41 -23.70
CA PRO A 3 32.43 -30.93 -24.51
C PRO A 3 31.43 -29.85 -24.81
N THR A 4 31.16 -29.63 -26.07
CA THR A 4 30.04 -28.76 -26.54
C THR A 4 28.80 -29.21 -25.79
N ARG A 5 28.33 -28.39 -24.85
CA ARG A 5 27.07 -28.67 -24.17
C ARG A 5 25.99 -28.73 -25.24
N ILE A 6 25.38 -29.89 -25.39
CA ILE A 6 24.27 -30.07 -26.30
C ILE A 6 23.13 -29.16 -25.84
N VAL A 7 22.76 -28.22 -26.68
CA VAL A 7 21.64 -27.29 -26.43
C VAL A 7 20.34 -28.02 -26.77
N ASP A 8 19.44 -28.13 -25.79
CA ASP A 8 18.11 -28.74 -25.91
C ASP A 8 16.98 -27.75 -25.55
N THR A 9 15.74 -28.16 -25.69
CA THR A 9 14.56 -27.33 -25.42
C THR A 9 14.49 -26.80 -23.97
N SER A 10 15.19 -27.42 -23.03
CA SER A 10 15.19 -27.04 -21.62
C SER A 10 16.29 -26.04 -21.30
N ASN A 11 17.31 -25.85 -22.13
CA ASN A 11 18.46 -25.02 -21.88
C ASN A 11 18.74 -23.99 -22.99
N CYS A 12 17.89 -23.91 -24.01
CA CYS A 12 18.00 -22.95 -25.12
C CYS A 12 18.15 -21.51 -24.63
N ASP A 13 17.41 -21.12 -23.57
CA ASP A 13 17.51 -19.80 -22.94
C ASP A 13 18.80 -19.57 -22.15
N ARG A 14 19.66 -20.59 -21.99
CA ARG A 14 20.91 -20.55 -21.24
C ARG A 14 22.16 -20.64 -22.13
N GLU A 15 21.99 -20.71 -23.45
CA GLU A 15 23.12 -20.68 -24.37
C GLU A 15 23.89 -19.36 -24.18
N PRO A 16 25.21 -19.40 -23.84
CA PRO A 16 25.97 -18.18 -23.62
C PRO A 16 26.37 -17.52 -24.95
N ILE A 17 25.37 -17.07 -25.73
CA ILE A 17 25.56 -16.48 -27.07
C ILE A 17 26.43 -15.22 -27.08
N HIS A 18 26.73 -14.65 -25.92
CA HIS A 18 27.68 -13.55 -25.75
C HIS A 18 29.14 -14.04 -25.62
N LEU A 19 29.35 -15.34 -25.41
CA LEU A 19 30.68 -15.98 -25.29
C LEU A 19 30.92 -17.04 -26.40
N PRO A 20 30.77 -16.72 -27.68
CA PRO A 20 30.77 -17.73 -28.74
C PRO A 20 32.18 -18.29 -29.01
N GLY A 21 33.24 -17.62 -28.52
CA GLY A 21 34.63 -18.01 -28.78
C GLY A 21 35.10 -17.84 -30.24
N SER A 22 34.28 -17.23 -31.08
CA SER A 22 34.52 -17.01 -32.51
C SER A 22 33.90 -15.74 -33.04
N ILE A 23 34.30 -15.29 -34.20
CA ILE A 23 33.79 -14.13 -34.92
C ILE A 23 33.31 -14.50 -36.33
N GLN A 24 32.55 -13.64 -36.96
CA GLN A 24 32.23 -13.69 -38.37
C GLN A 24 33.48 -13.41 -39.21
N SER A 25 33.63 -14.06 -40.35
CA SER A 25 34.82 -14.01 -41.20
C SER A 25 35.07 -12.68 -41.90
N ARG A 26 34.09 -11.77 -41.94
CA ARG A 26 34.17 -10.45 -42.62
C ARG A 26 35.17 -9.47 -42.02
N GLY A 27 35.68 -9.71 -40.84
CA GLY A 27 36.64 -8.87 -40.16
C GLY A 27 37.59 -9.61 -39.23
N VAL A 28 38.41 -8.87 -38.51
CA VAL A 28 39.43 -9.35 -37.57
C VAL A 28 39.18 -8.75 -36.20
N LEU A 29 39.36 -9.55 -35.15
CA LEU A 29 39.23 -9.10 -33.77
C LEU A 29 40.52 -9.30 -33.01
N LEU A 30 40.93 -8.28 -32.25
CA LEU A 30 42.01 -8.31 -31.29
C LEU A 30 41.52 -7.81 -29.94
N ALA A 31 41.93 -8.39 -28.83
CA ALA A 31 41.55 -7.90 -27.51
C ALA A 31 42.75 -7.75 -26.58
N CYS A 32 42.74 -6.75 -25.73
CA CYS A 32 43.73 -6.41 -24.74
C CYS A 32 43.08 -6.36 -23.35
N THR A 33 43.79 -6.76 -22.30
CA THR A 33 43.30 -6.73 -20.92
C THR A 33 43.93 -5.60 -20.13
N GLY A 34 43.14 -4.91 -19.33
CA GLY A 34 43.60 -3.84 -18.46
C GLY A 34 44.02 -2.57 -19.21
N SER A 35 45.00 -1.85 -18.66
CA SER A 35 45.54 -0.62 -19.23
C SER A 35 46.65 -0.87 -20.29
N SER A 36 47.13 -2.10 -20.39
CA SER A 36 48.18 -2.44 -21.36
C SER A 36 47.57 -2.70 -22.74
N TRP A 37 48.28 -2.28 -23.79
CA TRP A 37 47.89 -2.57 -25.18
C TRP A 37 48.48 -3.90 -25.68
N LYS A 38 48.80 -4.82 -24.75
CA LYS A 38 49.25 -6.16 -25.14
C LYS A 38 48.07 -7.03 -25.54
N ILE A 39 48.19 -7.67 -26.68
CA ILE A 39 47.14 -8.50 -27.25
C ILE A 39 47.03 -9.79 -26.45
N THR A 40 45.87 -10.04 -25.85
CA THR A 40 45.61 -11.28 -25.09
C THR A 40 44.76 -12.28 -25.90
N HIS A 41 43.96 -11.75 -26.84
CA HIS A 41 43.09 -12.56 -27.72
C HIS A 41 43.21 -12.04 -29.15
N ALA A 42 43.23 -12.96 -30.12
CA ALA A 42 43.26 -12.65 -31.54
C ALA A 42 42.43 -13.65 -32.34
N SER A 43 41.63 -13.18 -33.30
CA SER A 43 40.95 -14.06 -34.24
C SER A 43 41.96 -14.73 -35.18
N ALA A 44 41.76 -15.97 -35.57
CA ALA A 44 42.70 -16.75 -36.36
C ALA A 44 43.05 -16.09 -37.71
N ASN A 45 42.12 -15.41 -38.37
CA ASN A 45 42.31 -14.65 -39.59
C ASN A 45 43.08 -13.33 -39.43
N ALA A 46 43.42 -12.95 -38.19
CA ALA A 46 44.34 -11.81 -37.96
C ALA A 46 45.71 -12.05 -38.56
N ALA A 47 46.13 -13.31 -38.70
CA ALA A 47 47.37 -13.71 -39.38
C ALA A 47 47.45 -13.19 -40.80
N ASP A 48 46.40 -13.27 -41.56
CA ASP A 48 46.33 -12.84 -42.95
C ASP A 48 46.45 -11.33 -43.12
N LEU A 49 45.77 -10.58 -42.21
CA LEU A 49 45.81 -9.13 -42.22
C LEU A 49 47.18 -8.57 -41.84
N PHE A 50 47.78 -9.10 -40.76
CA PHE A 50 49.03 -8.58 -40.22
C PHE A 50 50.27 -9.33 -40.72
N ARG A 51 50.09 -10.38 -41.55
CA ARG A 51 51.17 -11.24 -42.06
C ARG A 51 52.05 -11.80 -40.95
N ARG A 52 51.45 -12.14 -39.82
CA ARG A 52 52.09 -12.72 -38.63
C ARG A 52 51.22 -13.88 -38.13
N LYS A 53 51.87 -14.99 -37.72
CA LYS A 53 51.14 -16.11 -37.12
C LYS A 53 50.38 -15.63 -35.87
N PRO A 54 49.21 -16.20 -35.53
CA PRO A 54 48.40 -15.78 -34.39
C PRO A 54 49.19 -15.85 -33.06
N GLU A 55 50.05 -16.86 -32.91
CA GLU A 55 50.88 -17.02 -31.72
C GLU A 55 51.91 -15.87 -31.55
N ALA A 56 52.32 -15.24 -32.66
CA ALA A 56 53.25 -14.08 -32.65
C ALA A 56 52.49 -12.76 -32.46
N LEU A 57 51.18 -12.74 -32.61
CA LEU A 57 50.34 -11.61 -32.29
C LEU A 57 50.01 -11.55 -30.80
N LEU A 58 49.86 -12.73 -30.14
CA LEU A 58 49.62 -12.80 -28.71
C LEU A 58 50.84 -12.27 -27.93
N GLY A 59 50.58 -11.34 -26.98
CA GLY A 59 51.61 -10.64 -26.24
C GLY A 59 52.26 -9.47 -26.98
N ALA A 60 52.02 -9.30 -28.29
CA ALA A 60 52.50 -8.13 -29.05
C ALA A 60 51.71 -6.86 -28.67
N SER A 61 52.31 -5.71 -28.95
CA SER A 61 51.65 -4.41 -28.72
C SER A 61 50.68 -4.07 -29.84
N LEU A 62 49.43 -3.83 -29.50
CA LEU A 62 48.41 -3.34 -30.44
C LEU A 62 48.79 -1.97 -31.03
N LEU A 63 49.48 -1.11 -30.24
CA LEU A 63 49.98 0.18 -30.67
C LEU A 63 51.00 0.08 -31.86
N GLU A 64 51.81 -0.99 -31.86
CA GLU A 64 52.76 -1.23 -32.95
C GLU A 64 52.07 -1.68 -34.24
N LEU A 65 50.98 -2.46 -34.12
CA LEU A 65 50.25 -3.01 -35.25
C LEU A 65 49.36 -1.97 -35.92
N ILE A 66 48.63 -1.22 -35.11
CA ILE A 66 47.58 -0.29 -35.54
C ILE A 66 48.14 1.13 -35.71
N GLY A 67 49.15 1.49 -34.91
CA GLY A 67 49.67 2.86 -34.79
C GLY A 67 49.06 3.61 -33.63
N ALA A 68 49.94 4.31 -32.87
CA ALA A 68 49.48 5.05 -31.68
C ALA A 68 48.45 6.16 -32.01
N GLY A 69 48.60 6.81 -33.17
CA GLY A 69 47.64 7.84 -33.62
C GLY A 69 46.23 7.28 -33.83
N ASN A 70 46.11 6.16 -34.56
CA ASN A 70 44.82 5.51 -34.78
C ASN A 70 44.15 5.05 -33.47
N ILE A 71 44.95 4.59 -32.49
CA ILE A 71 44.42 4.20 -31.16
C ILE A 71 43.94 5.44 -30.39
N ALA A 72 44.73 6.55 -30.43
CA ALA A 72 44.31 7.79 -29.77
C ALA A 72 43.02 8.36 -30.36
N ASP A 73 42.87 8.32 -31.70
CA ASP A 73 41.63 8.74 -32.37
C ASP A 73 40.44 7.85 -31.98
N LEU A 74 40.64 6.53 -31.84
CA LEU A 74 39.58 5.60 -31.38
C LEU A 74 39.21 5.85 -29.92
N GLU A 75 40.20 6.11 -29.04
CA GLU A 75 39.96 6.46 -27.64
C GLU A 75 39.19 7.79 -27.52
N ALA A 76 39.58 8.79 -28.32
CA ALA A 76 38.89 10.08 -28.37
C ALA A 76 37.45 9.91 -28.83
N SER A 77 37.19 9.14 -29.90
CA SER A 77 35.85 8.80 -30.37
C SER A 77 35.05 8.04 -29.30
N GLN A 78 35.70 7.10 -28.58
CA GLN A 78 35.07 6.37 -27.48
C GLN A 78 34.71 7.29 -26.30
N GLN A 79 35.57 8.28 -25.98
CA GLN A 79 35.32 9.25 -24.92
C GLN A 79 34.12 10.16 -25.25
N GLN A 80 34.04 10.61 -26.53
CA GLN A 80 32.86 11.36 -26.99
C GLN A 80 31.57 10.53 -26.92
N ALA A 81 31.65 9.25 -27.24
CA ALA A 81 30.52 8.33 -27.19
C ALA A 81 30.12 7.91 -25.76
N ARG A 82 30.99 8.10 -24.74
CA ARG A 82 30.65 7.80 -23.33
C ARG A 82 29.52 8.67 -22.76
N SER A 83 29.31 9.85 -23.33
CA SER A 83 28.14 10.69 -23.00
C SER A 83 26.85 10.20 -23.66
N LEU A 84 26.95 9.31 -24.63
CA LEU A 84 25.87 8.60 -25.29
C LEU A 84 25.91 7.14 -24.80
N ALA A 85 24.81 6.49 -24.61
CA ALA A 85 24.68 5.17 -23.97
C ALA A 85 25.55 4.01 -24.53
N ALA A 86 26.34 4.21 -25.57
CA ALA A 86 27.21 3.19 -26.16
C ALA A 86 28.69 3.54 -26.00
N PRO A 87 29.49 2.79 -25.26
CA PRO A 87 30.92 3.05 -25.06
C PRO A 87 31.79 2.55 -26.24
N THR A 88 31.46 2.98 -27.47
CA THR A 88 32.11 2.45 -28.68
C THR A 88 32.74 3.58 -29.47
N GLY A 89 34.07 3.53 -29.69
CA GLY A 89 34.79 4.42 -30.59
C GLY A 89 34.81 3.83 -32.00
N ARG A 90 34.60 4.63 -33.05
CA ARG A 90 34.59 4.18 -34.45
C ARG A 90 35.44 5.12 -35.33
N ILE A 91 36.18 4.53 -36.23
CA ILE A 91 36.87 5.25 -37.31
C ILE A 91 36.57 4.56 -38.62
N LEU A 92 36.05 5.33 -39.58
CA LEU A 92 35.80 4.87 -40.94
C LEU A 92 36.98 5.23 -41.84
N GLY A 93 37.47 4.30 -42.68
CA GLY A 93 38.54 4.52 -43.61
C GLY A 93 39.92 4.69 -43.03
N MET A 94 40.22 4.12 -41.84
CA MET A 94 41.52 4.09 -41.19
C MET A 94 42.57 3.43 -42.09
N ARG A 95 43.81 3.91 -42.04
CA ARG A 95 44.95 3.32 -42.73
C ARG A 95 45.88 2.61 -41.73
N LEU A 96 46.19 1.34 -42.03
CA LEU A 96 47.21 0.59 -41.27
C LEU A 96 48.56 0.90 -41.85
N LYS A 97 49.61 0.87 -40.98
CA LYS A 97 51.00 1.05 -41.37
C LYS A 97 51.42 -0.01 -42.40
N GLY A 98 51.88 0.42 -43.55
CA GLY A 98 52.29 -0.46 -44.65
C GLY A 98 51.17 -1.02 -45.54
N SER A 99 49.91 -0.62 -45.33
CA SER A 99 48.77 -1.00 -46.17
C SER A 99 48.27 0.17 -47.03
N ARG A 100 48.03 -0.12 -48.32
CA ARG A 100 47.30 0.83 -49.20
C ARG A 100 45.78 0.74 -49.02
N ARG A 101 45.28 -0.34 -48.41
CA ARG A 101 43.85 -0.52 -48.18
C ARG A 101 43.37 0.31 -46.99
N ARG A 102 42.14 0.78 -47.08
CA ARG A 102 41.46 1.39 -45.95
C ARG A 102 40.68 0.36 -45.16
N PHE A 103 40.49 0.63 -43.89
CA PHE A 103 39.78 -0.24 -42.97
C PHE A 103 38.80 0.57 -42.11
N ASN A 104 37.72 -0.03 -41.70
CA ASN A 104 36.84 0.47 -40.66
C ASN A 104 37.24 -0.19 -39.34
N ALA A 105 37.33 0.59 -38.29
CA ALA A 105 37.77 0.10 -36.97
C ALA A 105 36.80 0.50 -35.90
N VAL A 106 36.58 -0.43 -34.96
CA VAL A 106 35.71 -0.23 -33.79
C VAL A 106 36.51 -0.62 -32.55
N LEU A 107 36.47 0.22 -31.52
CA LEU A 107 37.04 -0.03 -30.22
C LEU A 107 35.93 0.10 -29.15
N HIS A 108 35.77 -0.91 -28.34
CA HIS A 108 34.93 -0.84 -27.14
C HIS A 108 35.63 -1.44 -25.93
N THR A 109 35.24 -1.01 -24.74
CA THR A 109 35.77 -1.49 -23.47
C THR A 109 34.63 -2.07 -22.65
N TYR A 110 34.75 -3.35 -22.30
CA TYR A 110 33.74 -4.04 -21.49
C TYR A 110 34.41 -5.03 -20.52
N MET A 111 33.99 -5.09 -19.27
CA MET A 111 34.51 -5.96 -18.21
C MET A 111 36.08 -5.95 -18.11
N GLY A 112 36.69 -4.77 -18.27
CA GLY A 112 38.15 -4.62 -18.21
C GLY A 112 38.88 -5.10 -19.45
N GLN A 113 38.19 -5.54 -20.49
CA GLN A 113 38.73 -5.93 -21.80
C GLN A 113 38.52 -4.80 -22.80
N ARG A 114 39.60 -4.46 -23.56
CA ARG A 114 39.50 -3.56 -24.73
C ARG A 114 39.45 -4.44 -25.96
N ILE A 115 38.36 -4.38 -26.69
CA ILE A 115 38.09 -5.16 -27.89
C ILE A 115 38.18 -4.24 -29.09
N PHE A 116 39.08 -4.59 -30.01
CA PHE A 116 39.32 -3.89 -31.24
C PHE A 116 38.89 -4.78 -32.41
N GLU A 117 37.98 -4.26 -33.22
CA GLU A 117 37.47 -4.92 -34.42
C GLU A 117 37.89 -4.11 -35.64
N ILE A 118 38.27 -4.79 -36.70
CA ILE A 118 38.69 -4.18 -37.95
C ILE A 118 38.11 -4.92 -39.13
N GLU A 119 37.57 -4.21 -40.09
CA GLU A 119 37.07 -4.79 -41.34
C GLU A 119 37.57 -3.95 -42.54
N PRO A 120 37.71 -4.54 -43.73
CA PRO A 120 38.05 -3.80 -44.93
C PRO A 120 36.98 -2.74 -45.22
N ALA A 121 37.39 -1.51 -45.50
CA ALA A 121 36.49 -0.49 -46.00
C ALA A 121 36.19 -0.78 -47.49
N LEU A 122 34.90 -0.77 -47.83
CA LEU A 122 34.45 -0.83 -49.19
C LEU A 122 34.74 0.54 -49.87
N ASP A 123 35.15 0.53 -51.11
CA ASP A 123 35.52 1.72 -51.86
C ASP A 123 34.30 2.52 -52.37
N GLU A 124 33.32 2.70 -51.59
CA GLU A 124 32.15 3.52 -51.91
C GLU A 124 32.40 4.97 -51.49
N ALA A 125 31.87 5.91 -52.28
CA ALA A 125 31.86 7.34 -51.98
C ALA A 125 31.17 7.51 -50.62
N ALA A 126 31.97 7.88 -49.61
CA ALA A 126 31.51 7.93 -48.21
C ALA A 126 30.59 9.15 -48.02
N VAL A 127 29.30 8.98 -48.35
CA VAL A 127 28.29 9.94 -47.92
C VAL A 127 28.18 9.84 -46.40
N PRO A 128 28.24 10.95 -45.67
CA PRO A 128 28.13 10.95 -44.22
C PRO A 128 26.82 10.31 -43.76
N PRO A 129 26.81 9.50 -42.71
CA PRO A 129 25.58 8.86 -42.21
C PRO A 129 24.45 9.87 -41.90
N LEU A 130 24.80 11.06 -41.43
CA LEU A 130 23.83 12.09 -41.07
C LEU A 130 23.08 12.64 -42.32
N ASP A 131 23.81 12.80 -43.46
CA ASP A 131 23.19 13.28 -44.71
C ASP A 131 22.22 12.23 -45.28
N LEU A 132 22.55 10.95 -45.13
CA LEU A 132 21.65 9.88 -45.57
C LEU A 132 20.37 9.82 -44.73
N VAL A 133 20.47 10.06 -43.43
CA VAL A 133 19.32 9.97 -42.52
C VAL A 133 18.44 11.21 -42.53
N GLY A 134 19.00 12.39 -42.78
CA GLY A 134 18.28 13.66 -42.75
C GLY A 134 17.05 13.71 -43.67
N ALA A 135 17.22 13.25 -44.94
CA ALA A 135 16.12 13.18 -45.90
C ALA A 135 15.05 12.14 -45.51
N ILE A 136 15.49 10.99 -44.92
CA ILE A 136 14.57 9.97 -44.46
C ILE A 136 13.75 10.48 -43.28
N LEU A 137 14.37 11.15 -42.32
CA LEU A 137 13.67 11.69 -41.14
C LEU A 137 12.60 12.71 -41.53
N ALA A 138 12.83 13.55 -42.52
CA ALA A 138 11.82 14.49 -43.01
C ALA A 138 10.55 13.76 -43.52
N ARG A 139 10.73 12.64 -44.24
CA ARG A 139 9.59 11.84 -44.71
C ARG A 139 8.89 11.11 -43.57
N LEU A 140 9.62 10.60 -42.56
CA LEU A 140 9.02 9.91 -41.43
C LEU A 140 8.21 10.83 -40.52
N GLN A 141 8.48 12.14 -40.51
CA GLN A 141 7.71 13.14 -39.76
C GLN A 141 6.27 13.33 -40.25
N GLU A 142 5.96 12.92 -41.47
CA GLU A 142 4.61 12.99 -42.03
C GLU A 142 3.67 11.94 -41.46
N ALA A 143 4.21 10.84 -40.91
CA ALA A 143 3.43 9.75 -40.33
C ALA A 143 2.74 10.19 -39.03
N ARG A 144 1.44 9.93 -38.94
CA ARG A 144 0.59 10.31 -37.79
C ARG A 144 0.28 9.12 -36.87
N THR A 145 0.40 7.92 -37.37
CA THR A 145 0.12 6.68 -36.63
C THR A 145 1.36 5.79 -36.57
N ILE A 146 1.39 4.89 -35.59
CA ILE A 146 2.49 3.91 -35.45
C ILE A 146 2.57 3.02 -36.70
N VAL A 147 1.44 2.64 -37.27
CA VAL A 147 1.39 1.77 -38.47
C VAL A 147 1.98 2.49 -39.69
N GLU A 148 1.59 3.74 -39.93
CA GLU A 148 2.16 4.56 -40.99
C GLU A 148 3.67 4.77 -40.82
N LEU A 149 4.10 5.08 -39.59
CA LEU A 149 5.49 5.29 -39.25
C LEU A 149 6.33 4.02 -39.49
N CYS A 150 5.83 2.86 -39.09
CA CYS A 150 6.47 1.57 -39.31
C CYS A 150 6.54 1.21 -40.79
N SER A 151 5.47 1.46 -41.55
CA SER A 151 5.41 1.21 -43.00
C SER A 151 6.41 2.08 -43.76
N ALA A 152 6.43 3.40 -43.48
CA ALA A 152 7.40 4.30 -44.05
C ALA A 152 8.84 3.89 -43.73
N THR A 153 9.11 3.55 -42.46
CA THR A 153 10.43 3.09 -42.00
C THR A 153 10.90 1.83 -42.72
N ALA A 154 10.01 0.84 -42.91
CA ALA A 154 10.35 -0.38 -43.64
C ALA A 154 10.77 -0.09 -45.08
N HIS A 155 10.07 0.82 -45.76
CA HIS A 155 10.40 1.24 -47.12
C HIS A 155 11.74 1.99 -47.18
N GLU A 156 11.92 3.01 -46.34
CA GLU A 156 13.13 3.80 -46.29
C GLU A 156 14.39 2.99 -45.97
N VAL A 157 14.28 2.06 -44.97
CA VAL A 157 15.41 1.17 -44.65
C VAL A 157 15.69 0.26 -45.83
N ARG A 158 14.67 -0.30 -46.46
CA ARG A 158 14.86 -1.17 -47.64
C ARG A 158 15.57 -0.43 -48.78
N GLU A 159 15.19 0.79 -49.10
CA GLU A 159 15.87 1.61 -50.12
C GLU A 159 17.31 1.93 -49.72
N LEU A 160 17.55 2.27 -48.43
CA LEU A 160 18.87 2.62 -47.92
C LEU A 160 19.88 1.49 -48.04
N ILE A 161 19.49 0.26 -47.68
CA ILE A 161 20.43 -0.87 -47.63
C ILE A 161 20.31 -1.84 -48.80
N GLY A 162 19.23 -1.73 -49.62
CA GLY A 162 18.97 -2.54 -50.79
C GLY A 162 18.75 -4.02 -50.51
N TYR A 163 18.10 -4.34 -49.39
CA TYR A 163 17.70 -5.71 -49.08
C TYR A 163 16.37 -6.08 -49.75
N ASP A 164 16.16 -7.38 -49.97
CA ASP A 164 14.96 -7.88 -50.64
C ASP A 164 13.70 -7.69 -49.83
N ARG A 165 13.82 -7.73 -48.47
CA ARG A 165 12.72 -7.58 -47.53
C ARG A 165 13.16 -6.88 -46.28
N VAL A 166 12.34 -5.94 -45.78
CA VAL A 166 12.48 -5.30 -44.49
C VAL A 166 11.14 -5.38 -43.75
N LEU A 167 11.17 -5.86 -42.52
CA LEU A 167 10.03 -6.06 -41.65
C LEU A 167 10.17 -5.17 -40.43
N VAL A 168 9.07 -4.56 -39.98
CA VAL A 168 8.99 -4.04 -38.63
C VAL A 168 8.26 -5.09 -37.79
N TYR A 169 8.99 -5.67 -36.86
CA TYR A 169 8.58 -6.76 -35.99
C TYR A 169 8.38 -6.24 -34.58
N ARG A 170 7.19 -6.34 -34.02
CA ARG A 170 6.83 -5.87 -32.68
C ARG A 170 6.73 -7.05 -31.72
N PHE A 171 7.31 -6.92 -30.52
CA PHE A 171 7.10 -7.87 -29.44
C PHE A 171 5.75 -7.64 -28.77
N LEU A 172 5.00 -8.71 -28.55
CA LEU A 172 3.72 -8.71 -27.83
C LEU A 172 3.96 -9.01 -26.33
N HIS A 173 2.91 -8.82 -25.55
CA HIS A 173 2.95 -9.02 -24.09
C HIS A 173 3.27 -10.46 -23.65
N ASP A 174 2.91 -11.45 -24.44
CA ASP A 174 3.22 -12.88 -24.24
C ASP A 174 4.63 -13.26 -24.69
N GLY A 175 5.37 -12.26 -25.21
CA GLY A 175 6.71 -12.44 -25.76
C GLY A 175 6.74 -12.99 -27.19
N ALA A 176 5.60 -13.30 -27.81
CA ALA A 176 5.55 -13.54 -29.25
C ALA A 176 5.85 -12.24 -30.01
N GLY A 177 6.19 -12.36 -31.28
CA GLY A 177 6.34 -11.19 -32.12
C GLY A 177 5.37 -11.19 -33.28
N GLN A 178 5.02 -10.02 -33.78
CA GLN A 178 4.15 -9.83 -34.91
C GLN A 178 4.78 -8.91 -35.92
N VAL A 179 4.67 -9.24 -37.21
CA VAL A 179 5.06 -8.33 -38.30
C VAL A 179 3.96 -7.32 -38.51
N ILE A 180 4.24 -6.04 -38.21
CA ILE A 180 3.26 -4.96 -38.29
C ILE A 180 3.45 -4.07 -39.53
N ALA A 181 4.63 -4.14 -40.17
CA ALA A 181 4.88 -3.47 -41.44
C ALA A 181 5.93 -4.27 -42.25
N GLU A 182 5.82 -4.22 -43.54
CA GLU A 182 6.70 -4.91 -44.49
C GLU A 182 6.94 -4.07 -45.75
N ALA A 183 8.21 -4.01 -46.16
CA ALA A 183 8.60 -3.61 -47.48
C ALA A 183 9.39 -4.73 -48.15
N ARG A 184 8.94 -5.24 -49.30
CA ARG A 184 9.50 -6.42 -49.95
C ARG A 184 9.55 -6.29 -51.44
N ASN A 185 10.31 -7.16 -52.10
CA ASN A 185 10.21 -7.36 -53.57
C ASN A 185 8.89 -8.04 -53.91
N ASP A 186 8.35 -7.79 -55.08
CA ASP A 186 7.03 -8.28 -55.50
C ASP A 186 6.97 -9.79 -55.63
N ASP A 187 8.12 -10.46 -55.86
CA ASP A 187 8.24 -11.91 -55.99
C ASP A 187 8.32 -12.68 -54.68
N LEU A 188 8.28 -11.96 -53.53
CA LEU A 188 8.26 -12.57 -52.21
C LEU A 188 6.85 -12.62 -51.63
N GLU A 189 6.52 -13.70 -50.93
CA GLU A 189 5.27 -13.79 -50.17
C GLU A 189 5.24 -12.79 -49.02
N SER A 190 4.06 -12.24 -48.70
CA SER A 190 3.89 -11.35 -47.60
C SER A 190 3.95 -12.07 -46.24
N LEU A 191 4.65 -11.47 -45.28
CA LEU A 191 4.71 -11.93 -43.91
C LEU A 191 3.93 -10.98 -42.94
N ILE A 192 3.20 -9.99 -43.50
CA ILE A 192 2.44 -9.04 -42.69
C ILE A 192 1.41 -9.80 -41.84
N ASP A 193 1.22 -9.35 -40.61
CA ASP A 193 0.34 -9.93 -39.60
C ASP A 193 0.69 -11.32 -39.10
N LEU A 194 1.74 -11.95 -39.64
CA LEU A 194 2.20 -13.24 -39.12
C LEU A 194 2.81 -13.08 -37.72
N ARG A 195 2.46 -14.01 -36.86
CA ARG A 195 3.04 -14.13 -35.52
C ARG A 195 4.17 -15.16 -35.48
N TYR A 196 5.14 -14.86 -34.65
CA TYR A 196 6.30 -15.71 -34.36
C TYR A 196 6.34 -16.01 -32.88
N PRO A 197 6.46 -17.25 -32.42
CA PRO A 197 6.46 -17.57 -31.01
C PRO A 197 7.68 -16.99 -30.29
N ALA A 198 7.53 -16.75 -28.99
CA ALA A 198 8.59 -16.19 -28.12
C ALA A 198 9.90 -16.98 -28.17
N SER A 199 9.83 -18.29 -28.48
CA SER A 199 10.99 -19.18 -28.60
C SER A 199 11.91 -18.87 -29.77
N ASP A 200 11.42 -18.18 -30.83
CA ASP A 200 12.24 -17.83 -31.99
C ASP A 200 13.30 -16.78 -31.67
N ILE A 201 13.03 -15.88 -30.74
CA ILE A 201 13.96 -14.88 -30.21
C ILE A 201 13.99 -15.01 -28.68
N PRO A 202 14.86 -15.92 -28.15
CA PRO A 202 14.89 -16.20 -26.73
C PRO A 202 15.38 -15.00 -25.90
N ARG A 203 15.11 -15.02 -24.60
CA ARG A 203 15.33 -13.88 -23.69
C ARG A 203 16.78 -13.35 -23.73
N GLN A 204 17.78 -14.24 -23.74
CA GLN A 204 19.19 -13.83 -23.81
C GLN A 204 19.53 -13.09 -25.12
N ALA A 205 18.90 -13.44 -26.23
CA ALA A 205 19.06 -12.71 -27.49
C ALA A 205 18.44 -11.31 -27.41
N ARG A 206 17.26 -11.18 -26.79
CA ARG A 206 16.60 -9.86 -26.56
C ARG A 206 17.46 -8.95 -25.72
N GLU A 207 18.10 -9.45 -24.66
CA GLU A 207 19.02 -8.66 -23.84
C GLU A 207 20.25 -8.18 -24.63
N LEU A 208 20.71 -8.95 -25.60
CA LEU A 208 21.79 -8.52 -26.47
C LEU A 208 21.35 -7.47 -27.50
N TYR A 209 20.11 -7.55 -27.98
CA TYR A 209 19.54 -6.51 -28.86
C TYR A 209 19.38 -5.17 -28.13
N LYS A 210 19.17 -5.16 -26.82
CA LYS A 210 19.21 -3.91 -26.02
C LYS A 210 20.60 -3.30 -25.95
N LYS A 211 21.68 -4.11 -25.98
CA LYS A 211 23.06 -3.65 -25.88
C LYS A 211 23.66 -3.24 -27.23
N SER A 212 23.28 -3.90 -28.32
CA SER A 212 23.80 -3.66 -29.66
C SER A 212 22.64 -3.33 -30.60
N TRP A 213 22.59 -2.09 -31.06
CA TRP A 213 21.53 -1.57 -31.92
C TRP A 213 21.48 -2.26 -33.29
N ILE A 214 22.62 -2.71 -33.80
CA ILE A 214 22.73 -3.37 -35.10
C ILE A 214 23.29 -4.74 -34.90
N ARG A 215 22.66 -5.72 -35.57
CA ARG A 215 23.21 -7.05 -35.73
C ARG A 215 23.23 -7.42 -37.20
N LEU A 216 24.45 -7.65 -37.77
CA LEU A 216 24.63 -8.00 -39.17
C LEU A 216 25.13 -9.45 -39.28
N ILE A 217 24.52 -10.20 -40.20
CA ILE A 217 24.94 -11.49 -40.71
C ILE A 217 25.09 -11.31 -42.22
N SER A 218 26.32 -11.14 -42.66
CA SER A 218 26.55 -10.84 -44.10
C SER A 218 26.45 -12.07 -44.99
N ASP A 219 26.66 -13.25 -44.44
CA ASP A 219 26.61 -14.54 -45.14
C ASP A 219 26.35 -15.66 -44.11
N VAL A 220 25.22 -16.35 -44.26
CA VAL A 220 24.84 -17.47 -43.40
C VAL A 220 25.69 -18.73 -43.65
N ASP A 221 26.37 -18.82 -44.80
CA ASP A 221 27.21 -19.95 -45.18
C ASP A 221 28.68 -19.73 -44.79
N ALA A 222 29.02 -18.52 -44.33
CA ALA A 222 30.39 -18.21 -43.89
C ALA A 222 30.76 -18.96 -42.60
N GLU A 223 31.92 -19.62 -42.61
CA GLU A 223 32.40 -20.30 -41.42
C GLU A 223 32.87 -19.28 -40.35
N PRO A 224 32.51 -19.50 -39.06
CA PRO A 224 33.00 -18.67 -37.97
C PRO A 224 34.53 -18.86 -37.78
N VAL A 225 35.19 -17.74 -37.50
CA VAL A 225 36.64 -17.73 -37.25
C VAL A 225 36.91 -17.79 -35.73
N ALA A 226 37.64 -18.83 -35.32
CA ALA A 226 37.97 -19.02 -33.89
C ALA A 226 38.86 -17.91 -33.33
N ILE A 227 38.63 -17.55 -32.06
CA ILE A 227 39.47 -16.64 -31.30
C ILE A 227 40.50 -17.46 -30.51
N GLN A 228 41.77 -17.13 -30.70
CA GLN A 228 42.90 -17.71 -29.95
C GLN A 228 43.25 -16.79 -28.79
N SER A 229 43.70 -17.37 -27.66
CA SER A 229 44.06 -16.62 -26.47
C SER A 229 45.44 -17.01 -25.96
N GLU A 230 46.12 -16.07 -25.30
CA GLU A 230 47.34 -16.33 -24.56
C GLU A 230 47.08 -17.36 -23.45
N ARG A 231 48.09 -18.24 -23.14
CA ARG A 231 47.92 -19.30 -22.11
C ARG A 231 47.48 -18.78 -20.77
N ALA A 232 47.91 -17.57 -20.37
CA ALA A 232 47.49 -16.93 -19.15
C ALA A 232 46.01 -16.47 -19.17
N ALA A 233 45.49 -16.12 -20.36
CA ALA A 233 44.12 -15.65 -20.59
C ALA A 233 43.13 -16.77 -20.93
N GLN A 234 43.57 -18.03 -21.09
CA GLN A 234 42.71 -19.15 -21.47
C GLN A 234 41.59 -19.48 -20.50
N LYS A 235 41.68 -19.03 -19.23
CA LYS A 235 40.63 -19.21 -18.22
C LYS A 235 39.50 -18.18 -18.32
N GLN A 236 39.70 -17.07 -19.03
CA GLN A 236 38.72 -15.99 -19.14
C GLN A 236 38.17 -15.94 -20.55
N GLN A 237 36.93 -16.38 -20.73
CA GLN A 237 36.24 -16.26 -22.01
C GLN A 237 35.99 -14.79 -22.33
N LEU A 238 36.20 -14.40 -23.60
CA LEU A 238 35.99 -13.05 -24.06
C LEU A 238 34.49 -12.77 -24.27
N ASP A 239 33.96 -11.82 -23.55
CA ASP A 239 32.55 -11.37 -23.71
C ASP A 239 32.42 -10.45 -24.92
N LEU A 240 31.65 -10.88 -25.91
CA LEU A 240 31.41 -10.19 -27.16
C LEU A 240 30.05 -9.50 -27.23
N SER A 241 29.43 -9.18 -26.08
CA SER A 241 28.10 -8.54 -26.03
C SER A 241 28.00 -7.30 -26.92
N PHE A 242 29.06 -6.51 -27.02
CA PHE A 242 29.14 -5.28 -27.81
C PHE A 242 29.89 -5.41 -29.12
N ALA A 243 30.35 -6.60 -29.46
CA ALA A 243 31.15 -6.79 -30.66
C ALA A 243 30.25 -6.96 -31.91
N ASP A 244 30.58 -6.18 -32.97
CA ASP A 244 29.89 -6.23 -34.26
C ASP A 244 30.20 -7.52 -35.00
N LEU A 245 31.42 -8.04 -34.81
CA LEU A 245 31.90 -9.27 -35.45
C LEU A 245 31.51 -10.55 -34.71
N ARG A 246 30.89 -10.48 -33.54
CA ARG A 246 30.46 -11.66 -32.77
C ARG A 246 29.82 -12.69 -33.71
N SER A 247 30.26 -13.96 -33.65
CA SER A 247 29.56 -15.03 -34.39
C SER A 247 28.15 -15.27 -33.90
N VAL A 248 27.38 -15.94 -34.71
CA VAL A 248 25.95 -16.18 -34.49
C VAL A 248 25.75 -17.61 -34.02
N SER A 249 24.75 -17.84 -33.18
CA SER A 249 24.37 -19.21 -32.82
C SER A 249 24.10 -20.07 -34.05
N PRO A 250 24.62 -21.29 -34.11
CA PRO A 250 24.32 -22.22 -35.22
C PRO A 250 22.82 -22.48 -35.42
N ILE A 251 22.05 -22.45 -34.32
CA ILE A 251 20.60 -22.61 -34.38
C ILE A 251 19.97 -21.46 -35.16
N HIS A 252 20.41 -20.20 -34.90
CA HIS A 252 19.90 -19.06 -35.63
C HIS A 252 20.34 -19.03 -37.10
N ILE A 253 21.56 -19.48 -37.40
CA ILE A 253 22.02 -19.64 -38.78
C ILE A 253 21.12 -20.64 -39.52
N GLN A 254 20.82 -21.78 -38.89
CA GLN A 254 19.93 -22.79 -39.48
C GLN A 254 18.49 -22.25 -39.66
N TYR A 255 18.02 -21.44 -38.71
CA TYR A 255 16.72 -20.78 -38.80
C TYR A 255 16.62 -19.87 -40.05
N LEU A 256 17.66 -19.04 -40.28
CA LEU A 256 17.73 -18.18 -41.48
C LEU A 256 17.81 -18.98 -42.77
N LYS A 257 18.56 -20.07 -42.78
CA LYS A 257 18.62 -20.98 -43.95
C LYS A 257 17.26 -21.58 -44.24
N ASN A 258 16.52 -22.02 -43.22
CA ASN A 258 15.18 -22.57 -43.39
C ASN A 258 14.18 -21.50 -43.91
N MET A 259 14.41 -20.21 -43.63
CA MET A 259 13.68 -19.09 -44.20
C MET A 259 14.16 -18.66 -45.61
N ASN A 260 15.13 -19.34 -46.18
CA ASN A 260 15.76 -19.00 -47.46
C ASN A 260 16.40 -17.58 -47.42
N VAL A 261 17.02 -17.24 -46.30
CA VAL A 261 17.71 -15.96 -46.05
C VAL A 261 19.22 -16.23 -46.02
N ALA A 262 19.98 -15.62 -46.94
CA ALA A 262 21.43 -15.75 -47.01
C ALA A 262 22.17 -14.61 -46.29
N ALA A 263 21.52 -13.42 -46.15
CA ALA A 263 22.06 -12.32 -45.33
C ALA A 263 20.94 -11.65 -44.53
N SER A 264 21.27 -11.28 -43.31
CA SER A 264 20.32 -10.63 -42.39
C SER A 264 20.96 -9.46 -41.67
N MET A 265 20.16 -8.37 -41.49
CA MET A 265 20.52 -7.28 -40.59
C MET A 265 19.31 -6.97 -39.71
N SER A 266 19.54 -6.85 -38.40
CA SER A 266 18.51 -6.42 -37.46
C SER A 266 18.88 -5.09 -36.85
N ILE A 267 17.93 -4.16 -36.76
CA ILE A 267 18.06 -2.90 -36.08
C ILE A 267 17.11 -2.92 -34.89
N SER A 268 17.60 -2.66 -33.69
CA SER A 268 16.80 -2.65 -32.48
C SER A 268 15.86 -1.44 -32.42
N ILE A 269 14.65 -1.64 -31.92
CA ILE A 269 13.69 -0.57 -31.59
C ILE A 269 13.54 -0.59 -30.07
N ILE A 270 14.06 0.46 -29.39
CA ILE A 270 14.10 0.53 -27.94
C ILE A 270 13.25 1.71 -27.48
N VAL A 271 12.19 1.43 -26.72
CA VAL A 271 11.26 2.44 -26.21
C VAL A 271 11.25 2.33 -24.67
N GLY A 272 11.50 3.44 -23.99
CA GLY A 272 11.54 3.45 -22.51
C GLY A 272 12.58 2.51 -21.91
N GLY A 273 13.66 2.17 -22.61
CA GLY A 273 14.69 1.24 -22.16
C GLY A 273 14.36 -0.25 -22.42
N GLU A 274 13.17 -0.55 -22.95
CA GLU A 274 12.74 -1.90 -23.29
C GLU A 274 12.80 -2.16 -24.80
N LEU A 275 13.03 -3.41 -25.16
CA LEU A 275 13.03 -3.84 -26.57
C LEU A 275 11.60 -3.92 -27.07
N TRP A 276 11.14 -2.87 -27.75
CA TRP A 276 9.81 -2.78 -28.30
C TRP A 276 9.66 -3.67 -29.54
N GLY A 277 10.71 -3.76 -30.35
CA GLY A 277 10.68 -4.50 -31.61
C GLY A 277 12.03 -4.54 -32.31
N LEU A 278 12.01 -5.04 -33.54
CA LEU A 278 13.16 -5.10 -34.44
C LEU A 278 12.75 -4.63 -35.85
N ILE A 279 13.64 -3.92 -36.53
CA ILE A 279 13.58 -3.80 -37.98
C ILE A 279 14.46 -4.94 -38.50
N ALA A 280 13.81 -6.00 -39.02
CA ALA A 280 14.47 -7.18 -39.51
C ALA A 280 14.61 -7.13 -41.05
N CYS A 281 15.85 -7.12 -41.53
CA CYS A 281 16.19 -7.02 -42.95
C CYS A 281 16.72 -8.37 -43.45
N HIS A 282 16.15 -8.88 -44.52
CA HIS A 282 16.49 -10.20 -45.09
C HIS A 282 16.88 -10.07 -46.58
N HIS A 283 17.89 -10.82 -46.97
CA HIS A 283 18.37 -10.86 -48.35
C HIS A 283 18.64 -12.30 -48.77
N ARG A 284 18.31 -12.65 -50.01
CA ARG A 284 18.43 -14.04 -50.58
C ARG A 284 19.83 -14.42 -50.98
N THR A 285 20.75 -13.47 -51.10
CA THR A 285 22.17 -13.74 -51.40
C THR A 285 23.06 -13.13 -50.32
N ALA A 286 24.27 -13.63 -50.17
CA ALA A 286 25.24 -13.05 -49.26
C ALA A 286 25.47 -11.58 -49.60
N ARG A 287 25.36 -10.69 -48.58
CA ARG A 287 25.44 -9.25 -48.76
C ARG A 287 26.02 -8.56 -47.55
N LEU A 288 27.12 -7.86 -47.75
CA LEU A 288 27.75 -7.00 -46.76
C LEU A 288 27.21 -5.57 -46.86
N VAL A 289 26.56 -5.06 -45.83
CA VAL A 289 26.16 -3.65 -45.73
C VAL A 289 27.36 -2.81 -45.35
N PRO A 290 27.72 -1.75 -46.12
CA PRO A 290 28.80 -0.84 -45.81
C PRO A 290 28.69 -0.22 -44.41
N ALA A 291 29.87 0.08 -43.79
CA ALA A 291 29.87 0.59 -42.42
C ALA A 291 29.15 1.95 -42.22
N ASN A 292 29.19 2.81 -43.24
CA ASN A 292 28.48 4.08 -43.24
C ASN A 292 26.96 3.87 -43.28
N LEU A 293 26.47 2.92 -44.09
CA LEU A 293 25.02 2.57 -44.13
C LEU A 293 24.58 1.89 -42.83
N ARG A 294 25.43 1.08 -42.18
CA ARG A 294 25.16 0.51 -40.85
C ARG A 294 25.04 1.61 -39.80
N ALA A 295 25.97 2.58 -39.82
CA ALA A 295 25.94 3.72 -38.92
C ALA A 295 24.68 4.61 -39.16
N ALA A 296 24.29 4.81 -40.42
CA ALA A 296 23.06 5.49 -40.80
C ALA A 296 21.82 4.72 -40.29
N SER A 297 21.81 3.40 -40.45
CA SER A 297 20.73 2.53 -39.98
C SER A 297 20.62 2.50 -38.45
N GLU A 298 21.76 2.57 -37.74
CA GLU A 298 21.76 2.67 -36.29
C GLU A 298 21.15 4.00 -35.82
N LEU A 299 21.56 5.12 -36.42
CA LEU A 299 21.01 6.43 -36.12
C LEU A 299 19.51 6.49 -36.41
N LEU A 300 19.11 5.91 -37.56
CA LEU A 300 17.70 5.83 -37.94
C LEU A 300 16.90 5.01 -36.91
N GLY A 301 17.43 3.87 -36.46
CA GLY A 301 16.80 3.06 -35.43
C GLY A 301 16.60 3.81 -34.10
N GLN A 302 17.60 4.61 -33.68
CA GLN A 302 17.52 5.44 -32.49
C GLN A 302 16.43 6.52 -32.62
N VAL A 303 16.41 7.24 -33.74
CA VAL A 303 15.42 8.28 -33.98
C VAL A 303 14.03 7.69 -34.18
N PHE A 304 13.92 6.58 -34.90
CA PHE A 304 12.66 5.85 -35.04
C PHE A 304 12.10 5.39 -33.69
N SER A 305 12.95 4.87 -32.80
CA SER A 305 12.57 4.50 -31.43
C SER A 305 12.01 5.70 -30.65
N LEU A 306 12.67 6.86 -30.77
CA LEU A 306 12.19 8.10 -30.14
C LEU A 306 10.86 8.57 -30.73
N GLN A 307 10.67 8.44 -32.05
CA GLN A 307 9.41 8.79 -32.71
C GLN A 307 8.27 7.87 -32.27
N ILE A 308 8.50 6.53 -32.16
CA ILE A 308 7.52 5.59 -31.60
C ILE A 308 7.11 6.04 -30.19
N GLN A 309 8.11 6.31 -29.34
CA GLN A 309 7.84 6.77 -27.97
C GLN A 309 7.02 8.08 -27.95
N THR A 310 7.30 8.99 -28.86
CA THR A 310 6.58 10.26 -28.98
C THR A 310 5.13 10.03 -29.42
N VAL A 311 4.91 9.22 -30.45
CA VAL A 311 3.56 8.92 -30.97
C VAL A 311 2.74 8.19 -29.91
N GLU A 312 3.30 7.13 -29.26
CA GLU A 312 2.63 6.44 -28.15
C GLU A 312 2.32 7.39 -26.99
N GLY A 313 3.24 8.31 -26.67
CA GLY A 313 3.05 9.32 -25.63
C GLY A 313 1.95 10.32 -25.96
N ILE A 314 1.89 10.80 -27.20
CA ILE A 314 0.83 11.71 -27.67
C ILE A 314 -0.53 11.00 -27.65
N GLU A 315 -0.61 9.78 -28.16
CA GLU A 315 -1.85 8.99 -28.14
C GLU A 315 -2.33 8.74 -26.69
N ALA A 316 -1.42 8.40 -25.79
CA ALA A 316 -1.70 8.23 -24.36
C ALA A 316 -2.19 9.55 -23.73
N TYR A 317 -1.52 10.67 -24.02
CA TYR A 317 -1.88 12.00 -23.51
C TYR A 317 -3.27 12.45 -23.98
N VAL A 318 -3.55 12.36 -25.29
CA VAL A 318 -4.86 12.73 -25.86
C VAL A 318 -5.97 11.88 -25.22
N THR A 319 -5.71 10.59 -25.07
CA THR A 319 -6.66 9.67 -24.44
C THR A 319 -6.90 10.02 -22.98
N MET A 320 -5.83 10.24 -22.21
CA MET A 320 -5.94 10.62 -20.80
C MET A 320 -6.69 11.93 -20.63
N ARG A 321 -6.43 12.92 -21.49
CA ARG A 321 -7.14 14.19 -21.46
C ARG A 321 -8.63 14.04 -21.75
N ALA A 322 -8.98 13.24 -22.75
CA ALA A 322 -10.38 12.93 -23.06
C ALA A 322 -11.06 12.18 -21.91
N ALA A 323 -10.39 11.18 -21.33
CA ALA A 323 -10.88 10.45 -20.16
C ALA A 323 -11.11 11.38 -18.97
N ARG A 324 -10.14 12.25 -18.65
CA ARG A 324 -10.28 13.24 -17.57
C ARG A 324 -11.46 14.17 -17.77
N ALA A 325 -11.57 14.80 -18.96
CA ALA A 325 -12.64 15.73 -19.23
C ALA A 325 -14.05 15.12 -19.11
N LEU A 326 -14.17 13.83 -19.38
CA LEU A 326 -15.45 13.14 -19.23
C LEU A 326 -15.67 12.69 -17.78
N LEU A 327 -14.62 12.24 -17.07
CA LEU A 327 -14.67 11.93 -15.65
C LEU A 327 -15.04 13.14 -14.81
N ASP A 328 -14.47 14.32 -15.12
CA ASP A 328 -14.82 15.59 -14.47
C ASP A 328 -16.32 15.90 -14.63
N ARG A 329 -16.91 15.59 -15.78
CA ARG A 329 -18.36 15.72 -15.99
C ARG A 329 -19.15 14.70 -15.16
N VAL A 330 -18.73 13.43 -15.16
CA VAL A 330 -19.38 12.39 -14.36
C VAL A 330 -19.34 12.75 -12.87
N VAL A 331 -18.19 13.26 -12.38
CA VAL A 331 -18.03 13.71 -11.00
C VAL A 331 -18.91 14.92 -10.68
N ALA A 332 -19.00 15.91 -11.59
CA ALA A 332 -19.82 17.08 -11.40
C ALA A 332 -21.34 16.77 -11.35
N GLU A 333 -21.75 15.70 -12.01
CA GLU A 333 -23.12 15.21 -12.02
C GLU A 333 -23.44 14.23 -10.87
N PHE A 334 -22.45 13.90 -10.02
CA PHE A 334 -22.65 12.99 -8.90
C PHE A 334 -23.48 13.68 -7.81
N PRO A 335 -24.69 13.20 -7.48
CA PRO A 335 -25.49 13.80 -6.43
C PRO A 335 -24.80 13.62 -5.07
N ALA A 336 -24.98 14.60 -4.20
CA ALA A 336 -24.46 14.53 -2.84
C ALA A 336 -25.27 13.60 -1.92
N ASP A 337 -26.46 13.17 -2.38
CA ASP A 337 -27.42 12.34 -1.67
C ASP A 337 -27.64 10.99 -2.37
N GLY A 338 -28.07 9.98 -1.64
CA GLY A 338 -28.36 8.64 -2.12
C GLY A 338 -27.26 7.62 -1.82
N GLU A 339 -27.48 6.35 -2.21
CA GLU A 339 -26.49 5.30 -2.02
C GLU A 339 -25.42 5.35 -3.14
N LEU A 340 -24.15 5.20 -2.74
CA LEU A 340 -23.01 5.22 -3.65
C LEU A 340 -23.16 4.19 -4.79
N ILE A 341 -23.63 2.98 -4.45
CA ILE A 341 -23.80 1.91 -5.43
C ILE A 341 -24.85 2.25 -6.49
N ASP A 342 -25.95 2.87 -6.12
CA ASP A 342 -27.01 3.25 -7.05
C ASP A 342 -26.57 4.39 -7.96
N ASN A 343 -25.85 5.35 -7.42
CA ASN A 343 -25.24 6.45 -8.17
C ASN A 343 -24.21 5.95 -9.20
N LEU A 344 -23.36 5.01 -8.83
CA LEU A 344 -22.41 4.38 -9.74
C LEU A 344 -23.13 3.52 -10.79
N THR A 345 -24.16 2.79 -10.40
CA THR A 345 -24.94 1.94 -11.31
C THR A 345 -25.59 2.73 -12.43
N GLN A 346 -26.19 3.86 -12.12
CA GLN A 346 -26.81 4.74 -13.14
C GLN A 346 -25.81 5.27 -14.16
N ARG A 347 -24.53 5.32 -13.80
CA ARG A 347 -23.45 5.84 -14.65
C ARG A 347 -22.52 4.77 -15.23
N LEU A 348 -22.80 3.48 -14.95
CA LEU A 348 -21.97 2.38 -15.46
C LEU A 348 -21.84 2.42 -16.98
N GLU A 349 -22.88 2.76 -17.72
CA GLU A 349 -22.81 2.89 -19.17
C GLU A 349 -21.85 4.00 -19.60
N GLN A 350 -21.90 5.17 -18.94
CA GLN A 350 -21.01 6.29 -19.23
C GLN A 350 -19.56 5.95 -18.87
N ILE A 351 -19.36 5.29 -17.73
CA ILE A 351 -18.04 4.83 -17.28
C ILE A 351 -17.51 3.75 -18.21
N ALA A 352 -18.35 2.82 -18.64
CA ALA A 352 -18.01 1.75 -19.58
C ALA A 352 -17.66 2.26 -20.99
N ALA A 353 -18.15 3.43 -21.38
CA ALA A 353 -17.81 4.04 -22.67
C ALA A 353 -16.33 4.43 -22.81
N PHE A 354 -15.57 4.54 -21.69
CA PHE A 354 -14.13 4.82 -21.73
C PHE A 354 -13.28 3.61 -22.06
N ILE A 355 -13.79 2.44 -21.72
CA ILE A 355 -13.09 1.18 -21.84
C ILE A 355 -13.88 0.33 -22.83
N SER A 356 -13.24 -0.10 -23.89
CA SER A 356 -13.88 -1.01 -24.85
C SER A 356 -14.22 -2.33 -24.14
N CYS A 357 -15.45 -2.46 -23.67
CA CYS A 357 -15.95 -3.64 -22.95
C CYS A 357 -17.36 -4.03 -23.44
N ASP A 358 -17.75 -5.27 -23.20
CA ASP A 358 -19.09 -5.78 -23.52
C ASP A 358 -20.05 -5.62 -22.33
N GLY A 359 -19.53 -5.38 -21.12
CA GLY A 359 -20.32 -5.11 -19.93
C GLY A 359 -19.49 -4.72 -18.74
N ALA A 360 -20.17 -4.26 -17.68
CA ALA A 360 -19.53 -3.80 -16.46
C ALA A 360 -20.39 -4.13 -15.22
N GLY A 361 -19.78 -4.09 -14.06
CA GLY A 361 -20.51 -4.26 -12.81
C GLY A 361 -19.74 -3.70 -11.61
N VAL A 362 -20.49 -3.34 -10.57
CA VAL A 362 -19.99 -2.79 -9.32
C VAL A 362 -20.32 -3.73 -8.18
N TRP A 363 -19.33 -4.05 -7.38
CA TRP A 363 -19.43 -4.79 -6.14
C TRP A 363 -19.04 -3.88 -4.98
N ILE A 364 -20.00 -3.47 -4.15
CA ILE A 364 -19.78 -2.59 -3.00
C ILE A 364 -20.60 -3.09 -1.82
N ASP A 365 -19.99 -3.19 -0.65
CA ASP A 365 -20.63 -3.61 0.62
C ASP A 365 -21.46 -4.90 0.49
N GLY A 366 -20.98 -5.85 -0.33
CA GLY A 366 -21.66 -7.12 -0.56
C GLY A 366 -22.85 -7.05 -1.53
N MET A 367 -23.11 -5.89 -2.14
CA MET A 367 -24.14 -5.68 -3.14
C MET A 367 -23.54 -5.72 -4.55
N TRP A 368 -24.31 -6.32 -5.50
CA TRP A 368 -23.95 -6.38 -6.90
C TRP A 368 -24.92 -5.61 -7.78
N ARG A 369 -24.37 -4.77 -8.64
CA ARG A 369 -25.10 -4.10 -9.72
C ARG A 369 -24.32 -4.22 -11.01
N SER A 370 -24.99 -4.38 -12.14
CA SER A 370 -24.33 -4.62 -13.41
C SER A 370 -25.02 -3.99 -14.60
N TRP A 371 -24.28 -3.88 -15.69
CA TRP A 371 -24.72 -3.37 -16.97
C TRP A 371 -24.25 -4.30 -18.08
N ARG A 372 -25.16 -4.73 -18.95
CA ARG A 372 -24.95 -5.68 -20.08
C ARG A 372 -24.29 -7.01 -19.66
N LEU A 373 -23.23 -7.41 -20.35
CA LEU A 373 -22.53 -8.68 -20.09
C LEU A 373 -21.95 -8.70 -18.69
N SER A 374 -22.45 -9.57 -17.85
CA SER A 374 -22.00 -9.65 -16.46
C SER A 374 -22.33 -10.99 -15.82
N PRO A 375 -21.54 -11.45 -14.85
CA PRO A 375 -21.87 -12.60 -14.02
C PRO A 375 -23.06 -12.30 -13.10
N THR A 376 -23.66 -13.35 -12.54
CA THR A 376 -24.66 -13.28 -11.49
C THR A 376 -24.04 -12.71 -10.17
N ALA A 377 -24.89 -12.32 -9.22
CA ALA A 377 -24.40 -11.79 -7.94
C ALA A 377 -23.52 -12.80 -7.17
N ASP A 378 -23.87 -14.08 -7.18
CA ASP A 378 -23.08 -15.12 -6.51
C ASP A 378 -21.73 -15.37 -7.21
N GLU A 379 -21.73 -15.32 -8.55
CA GLU A 379 -20.49 -15.42 -9.34
C GLU A 379 -19.59 -14.18 -9.12
N ALA A 380 -20.18 -12.99 -9.08
CA ALA A 380 -19.48 -11.74 -8.80
C ALA A 380 -18.86 -11.72 -7.39
N LYS A 381 -19.57 -12.26 -6.40
CA LYS A 381 -19.04 -12.44 -5.04
C LYS A 381 -17.76 -13.31 -5.02
N ARG A 382 -17.82 -14.45 -5.70
CA ARG A 382 -16.66 -15.35 -5.80
C ARG A 382 -15.53 -14.73 -6.61
N LEU A 383 -15.87 -13.96 -7.65
CA LEU A 383 -14.89 -13.21 -8.43
C LEU A 383 -14.17 -12.16 -7.58
N ALA A 384 -14.90 -11.39 -6.77
CA ALA A 384 -14.32 -10.43 -5.85
C ALA A 384 -13.33 -11.11 -4.89
N GLN A 385 -13.71 -12.22 -4.28
CA GLN A 385 -12.83 -13.03 -3.43
C GLN A 385 -11.58 -13.56 -4.17
N PHE A 386 -11.73 -13.96 -5.42
CA PHE A 386 -10.63 -14.42 -6.26
C PHE A 386 -9.62 -13.30 -6.53
N VAL A 387 -10.09 -12.09 -6.81
CA VAL A 387 -9.22 -10.94 -7.06
C VAL A 387 -8.57 -10.45 -5.76
N ASP A 388 -9.31 -10.42 -4.64
CA ASP A 388 -8.78 -10.10 -3.31
C ASP A 388 -7.64 -11.03 -2.88
N ALA A 389 -7.78 -12.33 -3.11
CA ALA A 389 -6.76 -13.32 -2.77
C ALA A 389 -5.42 -13.10 -3.49
N ARG A 390 -5.40 -12.30 -4.55
CA ARG A 390 -4.19 -11.91 -5.28
C ARG A 390 -3.50 -10.68 -4.71
N LEU A 391 -4.04 -10.07 -3.65
CA LEU A 391 -3.50 -8.88 -2.96
C LEU A 391 -3.16 -7.71 -3.91
N VAL A 392 -3.95 -7.53 -4.96
CA VAL A 392 -3.70 -6.50 -5.97
C VAL A 392 -4.26 -5.18 -5.47
N ARG A 393 -3.40 -4.27 -5.03
CA ARG A 393 -3.76 -2.88 -4.72
C ARG A 393 -3.84 -1.97 -5.96
N SER A 394 -3.60 -2.52 -7.13
CA SER A 394 -3.71 -1.89 -8.45
C SER A 394 -4.80 -2.57 -9.26
N ILE A 395 -5.00 -2.14 -10.49
CA ILE A 395 -5.93 -2.82 -11.40
C ILE A 395 -5.46 -4.24 -11.72
N TYR A 396 -6.41 -5.17 -11.79
CA TYR A 396 -6.18 -6.53 -12.29
C TYR A 396 -6.77 -6.64 -13.69
N ALA A 397 -6.00 -7.17 -14.63
CA ALA A 397 -6.43 -7.31 -16.04
C ALA A 397 -6.03 -8.67 -16.58
N SER A 398 -7.02 -9.44 -17.03
CA SER A 398 -6.84 -10.71 -17.72
C SER A 398 -7.68 -10.75 -18.99
N HIS A 399 -7.15 -11.34 -20.05
CA HIS A 399 -7.89 -11.65 -21.27
C HIS A 399 -8.15 -13.16 -21.44
N GLU A 400 -7.64 -13.96 -20.49
CA GLU A 400 -7.78 -15.41 -20.39
C GLU A 400 -8.40 -15.79 -19.04
N LEU A 401 -9.47 -15.12 -18.62
CA LEU A 401 -10.08 -15.28 -17.31
C LEU A 401 -10.41 -16.75 -17.01
N THR A 402 -10.94 -17.48 -17.98
CA THR A 402 -11.31 -18.89 -17.82
C THR A 402 -10.11 -19.80 -17.52
N ARG A 403 -8.91 -19.42 -17.95
CA ARG A 403 -7.66 -20.13 -17.65
C ARG A 403 -7.16 -19.81 -16.26
N GLU A 404 -7.22 -18.52 -15.85
CA GLU A 404 -6.74 -18.05 -14.56
C GLU A 404 -7.72 -18.34 -13.42
N TYR A 405 -9.00 -18.38 -13.75
CA TYR A 405 -10.13 -18.67 -12.87
C TYR A 405 -11.08 -19.65 -13.56
N PRO A 406 -10.85 -20.98 -13.44
CA PRO A 406 -11.59 -22.00 -14.17
C PRO A 406 -13.10 -22.01 -13.93
N GLU A 407 -13.57 -21.53 -12.78
CA GLU A 407 -15.01 -21.40 -12.48
C GLU A 407 -15.73 -20.48 -13.48
N ALA A 408 -15.02 -19.50 -14.04
CA ALA A 408 -15.60 -18.57 -15.03
C ALA A 408 -16.02 -19.28 -16.33
N SER A 409 -15.50 -20.46 -16.63
CA SER A 409 -15.91 -21.25 -17.80
C SER A 409 -17.38 -21.70 -17.74
N ASN A 410 -17.96 -21.76 -16.55
CA ASN A 410 -19.35 -22.15 -16.31
C ASN A 410 -20.32 -20.96 -16.27
N TRP A 411 -19.83 -19.74 -16.45
CA TRP A 411 -20.69 -18.57 -16.42
C TRP A 411 -21.58 -18.46 -17.67
N HIS A 412 -22.84 -18.20 -17.45
CA HIS A 412 -23.81 -18.02 -18.54
C HIS A 412 -23.48 -16.81 -19.44
N CYS A 413 -22.78 -15.83 -18.94
CA CYS A 413 -22.41 -14.64 -19.70
C CYS A 413 -21.27 -14.86 -20.69
N GLY A 414 -20.48 -15.94 -20.58
CA GLY A 414 -19.36 -16.21 -21.48
C GLY A 414 -18.26 -15.15 -21.45
N ALA A 415 -18.06 -14.49 -20.30
CA ALA A 415 -17.02 -13.50 -20.12
C ALA A 415 -15.64 -14.18 -20.04
N CYS A 416 -14.75 -13.83 -20.96
CA CYS A 416 -13.37 -14.35 -21.02
C CYS A 416 -12.32 -13.29 -20.68
N GLY A 417 -12.67 -12.01 -20.74
CA GLY A 417 -11.81 -10.89 -20.32
C GLY A 417 -12.34 -10.19 -19.09
N LEU A 418 -11.42 -9.84 -18.18
CA LEU A 418 -11.70 -9.10 -16.96
C LEU A 418 -10.71 -7.96 -16.79
N LEU A 419 -11.24 -6.78 -16.50
CA LEU A 419 -10.48 -5.66 -15.92
C LEU A 419 -11.17 -5.29 -14.61
N ALA A 420 -10.48 -5.47 -13.49
CA ALA A 420 -10.98 -5.17 -12.15
C ALA A 420 -10.25 -3.98 -11.56
N ILE A 421 -11.00 -3.01 -11.08
CA ILE A 421 -10.51 -1.76 -10.49
C ILE A 421 -10.94 -1.74 -9.02
N PRO A 422 -10.02 -1.70 -8.05
CA PRO A 422 -10.36 -1.60 -6.64
C PRO A 422 -10.92 -0.21 -6.32
N LEU A 423 -12.05 -0.18 -5.61
CA LEU A 423 -12.74 1.04 -5.17
C LEU A 423 -12.41 1.39 -3.72
N SER A 424 -11.73 0.51 -2.99
CA SER A 424 -11.33 0.72 -1.60
C SER A 424 -9.92 0.17 -1.36
N ASN A 425 -9.21 0.74 -0.39
CA ASN A 425 -7.93 0.20 0.06
C ASN A 425 -8.08 -0.81 1.21
N THR A 426 -9.25 -0.86 1.85
CA THR A 426 -9.54 -1.65 3.05
C THR A 426 -10.66 -2.65 2.87
N ASN A 427 -11.62 -2.37 1.99
CA ASN A 427 -12.77 -3.22 1.72
C ASN A 427 -12.64 -3.91 0.36
N SER A 428 -13.33 -5.05 0.20
CA SER A 428 -13.42 -5.80 -1.05
C SER A 428 -14.41 -5.17 -2.04
N ASP A 429 -14.23 -3.89 -2.36
CA ASP A 429 -15.10 -3.15 -3.27
C ASP A 429 -14.44 -3.03 -4.64
N TRP A 430 -15.18 -3.36 -5.68
CA TRP A 430 -14.65 -3.51 -7.02
C TRP A 430 -15.56 -2.92 -8.10
N LEU A 431 -14.93 -2.32 -9.12
CA LEU A 431 -15.54 -2.05 -10.41
C LEU A 431 -14.94 -3.03 -11.43
N PHE A 432 -15.80 -3.80 -12.08
CA PHE A 432 -15.43 -4.81 -13.05
C PHE A 432 -15.86 -4.43 -14.45
N PHE A 433 -15.00 -4.68 -15.45
CA PHE A 433 -15.32 -4.62 -16.86
C PHE A 433 -15.09 -5.99 -17.48
N PHE A 434 -16.02 -6.40 -18.32
CA PHE A 434 -16.04 -7.72 -18.91
C PHE A 434 -15.94 -7.65 -20.44
N ARG A 435 -15.23 -8.60 -21.01
CA ARG A 435 -15.19 -8.85 -22.45
C ARG A 435 -15.65 -10.28 -22.72
N LYS A 436 -16.47 -10.43 -23.77
CA LYS A 436 -16.88 -11.73 -24.27
C LYS A 436 -15.71 -12.46 -24.94
N GLU A 437 -15.88 -13.74 -25.10
CA GLU A 437 -15.00 -14.55 -25.93
C GLU A 437 -14.96 -14.03 -27.36
N ILE A 438 -13.76 -13.98 -27.91
CA ILE A 438 -13.55 -13.73 -29.33
C ILE A 438 -12.77 -14.91 -29.88
N THR A 439 -13.40 -15.67 -30.78
CA THR A 439 -12.69 -16.64 -31.57
C THR A 439 -11.73 -15.89 -32.49
N GLN A 440 -10.45 -15.90 -32.16
CA GLN A 440 -9.41 -15.31 -32.99
C GLN A 440 -8.74 -16.36 -33.83
N ILE A 441 -8.66 -16.13 -35.15
CA ILE A 441 -7.77 -16.89 -36.01
C ILE A 441 -6.40 -16.19 -35.94
N VAL A 442 -5.50 -16.73 -35.14
CA VAL A 442 -4.09 -16.30 -35.10
C VAL A 442 -3.35 -16.99 -36.23
N THR A 443 -2.71 -16.19 -37.08
CA THR A 443 -1.91 -16.75 -38.18
C THR A 443 -0.44 -16.72 -37.74
N TRP A 444 0.12 -17.91 -37.51
CA TRP A 444 1.51 -18.13 -37.19
C TRP A 444 2.35 -18.34 -38.45
N ALA A 445 3.60 -17.91 -38.38
CA ALA A 445 4.59 -18.33 -39.38
C ALA A 445 5.05 -19.74 -39.06
N GLY A 446 4.28 -20.75 -39.52
CA GLY A 446 4.45 -22.15 -39.17
C GLY A 446 3.78 -22.56 -37.86
N ASP A 447 3.54 -23.86 -37.65
CA ASP A 447 2.92 -24.39 -36.43
C ASP A 447 3.74 -24.06 -35.17
N PRO A 448 3.21 -23.29 -34.21
CA PRO A 448 3.93 -22.92 -32.99
C PRO A 448 4.16 -24.10 -32.04
N SER A 449 3.37 -25.18 -32.16
CA SER A 449 3.49 -26.40 -31.35
C SER A 449 4.61 -27.29 -31.83
N ASN A 450 5.02 -27.17 -33.11
CA ASN A 450 6.08 -27.95 -33.73
C ASN A 450 7.46 -27.46 -33.29
N LYS A 451 7.69 -27.51 -31.99
CA LYS A 451 9.02 -27.27 -31.43
C LYS A 451 9.90 -28.45 -31.73
N VAL A 452 10.77 -28.26 -32.70
CA VAL A 452 11.99 -29.09 -32.84
C VAL A 452 11.76 -30.56 -33.09
N MET A 453 11.70 -30.93 -34.36
CA MET A 453 11.97 -32.32 -34.78
C MET A 453 13.45 -32.63 -34.55
N ALA A 454 13.77 -33.56 -33.66
CA ALA A 454 15.10 -34.13 -33.58
C ALA A 454 15.43 -34.75 -34.92
N SER A 455 16.39 -34.18 -35.64
CA SER A 455 16.95 -34.85 -36.82
C SER A 455 17.58 -36.15 -36.36
N GLY A 456 17.12 -37.26 -36.93
CA GLY A 456 17.64 -38.60 -36.61
C GLY A 456 19.15 -38.69 -36.87
N SER A 457 19.94 -38.69 -35.86
CA SER A 457 21.31 -39.07 -35.61
C SER A 457 22.15 -38.11 -34.75
N GLY A 458 21.55 -37.30 -33.90
CA GLY A 458 22.31 -36.50 -32.95
C GLY A 458 21.40 -35.66 -32.07
N ASN A 459 21.61 -35.70 -30.77
CA ASN A 459 20.87 -34.99 -29.72
C ASN A 459 20.96 -33.44 -29.84
N GLY A 460 20.50 -32.84 -30.95
CA GLY A 460 20.54 -31.38 -31.14
C GLY A 460 19.16 -30.80 -31.51
N LEU A 461 18.86 -29.60 -31.02
CA LEU A 461 17.73 -28.78 -31.41
C LEU A 461 17.83 -28.42 -32.89
N SER A 462 16.77 -28.67 -33.68
CA SER A 462 16.61 -28.14 -35.04
C SER A 462 15.53 -27.04 -35.01
N PRO A 463 15.78 -25.86 -35.58
CA PRO A 463 14.77 -24.81 -35.67
C PRO A 463 13.67 -25.23 -36.65
N ARG A 464 12.51 -24.58 -36.60
CA ARG A 464 11.37 -24.84 -37.48
C ARG A 464 11.78 -24.83 -38.97
N THR A 465 11.25 -25.75 -39.70
CA THR A 465 11.53 -25.89 -41.13
C THR A 465 10.46 -25.31 -42.05
N SER A 466 9.26 -24.98 -41.51
CA SER A 466 8.16 -24.39 -42.25
C SER A 466 7.75 -23.06 -41.63
N PHE A 467 7.59 -22.06 -42.47
CA PHE A 467 7.09 -20.72 -42.15
C PHE A 467 5.81 -20.40 -42.93
N ALA A 468 5.20 -21.39 -43.53
CA ALA A 468 3.89 -21.24 -44.17
C ALA A 468 2.84 -20.78 -43.12
N ALA A 469 1.92 -19.91 -43.56
CA ALA A 469 0.87 -19.42 -42.71
C ALA A 469 0.05 -20.58 -42.09
N TRP A 470 0.11 -20.73 -40.79
CA TRP A 470 -0.63 -21.71 -40.00
C TRP A 470 -1.69 -21.03 -39.18
N LYS A 471 -2.94 -21.44 -39.32
CA LYS A 471 -4.06 -20.75 -38.63
C LYS A 471 -4.41 -21.52 -37.36
N GLU A 472 -4.32 -20.88 -36.25
CA GLU A 472 -4.77 -21.37 -34.95
C GLU A 472 -6.06 -20.66 -34.56
N GLU A 473 -7.09 -21.44 -34.28
CA GLU A 473 -8.33 -20.94 -33.69
C GLU A 473 -8.16 -20.91 -32.19
N VAL A 474 -7.96 -19.71 -31.65
CA VAL A 474 -7.83 -19.50 -30.20
C VAL A 474 -9.23 -19.26 -29.62
N ARG A 475 -9.60 -20.11 -28.67
CA ARG A 475 -10.86 -20.01 -27.90
C ARG A 475 -10.59 -19.74 -26.43
N GLY A 476 -11.62 -19.30 -25.70
CA GLY A 476 -11.50 -18.99 -24.26
C GLY A 476 -10.75 -17.70 -23.95
N GLN A 477 -10.51 -16.85 -24.96
CA GLN A 477 -9.83 -15.57 -24.82
C GLN A 477 -10.70 -14.44 -25.32
N SER A 478 -10.51 -13.27 -24.72
CA SER A 478 -11.05 -12.00 -25.22
C SER A 478 -9.96 -11.18 -25.92
N MET A 479 -10.34 -10.05 -26.50
CA MET A 479 -9.33 -9.04 -26.88
C MET A 479 -8.49 -8.66 -25.65
N PRO A 480 -7.14 -8.66 -25.77
CA PRO A 480 -6.27 -8.20 -24.69
C PRO A 480 -6.56 -6.76 -24.30
N TRP A 481 -6.40 -6.46 -23.00
CA TRP A 481 -6.48 -5.10 -22.50
C TRP A 481 -5.22 -4.33 -22.91
N SER A 482 -5.38 -3.31 -23.73
CA SER A 482 -4.27 -2.47 -24.19
C SER A 482 -3.66 -1.67 -23.02
N ALA A 483 -2.40 -1.22 -23.19
CA ALA A 483 -1.75 -0.33 -22.21
C ALA A 483 -2.57 0.95 -21.99
N ARG A 484 -3.22 1.46 -23.05
CA ARG A 484 -4.13 2.61 -23.01
C ARG A 484 -5.33 2.35 -22.09
N GLU A 485 -6.00 1.21 -22.24
CA GLU A 485 -7.17 0.87 -21.41
C GLU A 485 -6.81 0.63 -19.96
N ARG A 486 -5.65 0.03 -19.68
CA ARG A 486 -5.13 -0.11 -18.32
C ARG A 486 -4.83 1.25 -17.69
N LEU A 487 -4.25 2.19 -18.45
CA LEU A 487 -4.00 3.56 -17.97
C LEU A 487 -5.31 4.29 -17.67
N ILE A 488 -6.34 4.12 -18.52
CA ILE A 488 -7.68 4.63 -18.25
C ILE A 488 -8.23 4.03 -16.97
N GLY A 489 -8.08 2.72 -16.78
CA GLY A 489 -8.50 2.02 -15.56
C GLY A 489 -7.83 2.58 -14.30
N GLU A 490 -6.51 2.84 -14.31
CA GLU A 490 -5.83 3.48 -13.19
C GLU A 490 -6.31 4.92 -12.95
N THR A 491 -6.57 5.66 -14.02
CA THR A 491 -7.13 7.01 -13.90
C THR A 491 -8.53 6.97 -13.28
N LEU A 492 -9.40 6.06 -13.76
CA LEU A 492 -10.72 5.80 -13.18
C LEU A 492 -10.63 5.47 -11.69
N ARG A 493 -9.69 4.62 -11.30
CA ARG A 493 -9.46 4.25 -9.90
C ARG A 493 -9.23 5.47 -9.01
N VAL A 494 -8.32 6.36 -9.43
CA VAL A 494 -7.99 7.58 -8.66
C VAL A 494 -9.22 8.47 -8.51
N TYR A 495 -9.98 8.69 -9.59
CA TYR A 495 -11.17 9.54 -9.56
C TYR A 495 -12.29 8.92 -8.72
N LEU A 496 -12.53 7.62 -8.85
CA LEU A 496 -13.56 6.94 -8.07
C LEU A 496 -13.23 6.90 -6.59
N LEU A 497 -11.97 6.71 -6.22
CA LEU A 497 -11.52 6.81 -4.83
C LEU A 497 -11.77 8.22 -4.26
N ASP A 498 -11.49 9.28 -5.01
CA ASP A 498 -11.78 10.66 -4.59
C ASP A 498 -13.28 10.88 -4.38
N ILE A 499 -14.13 10.37 -5.28
CA ILE A 499 -15.59 10.40 -5.12
C ILE A 499 -16.02 9.68 -3.84
N ILE A 500 -15.51 8.46 -3.61
CA ILE A 500 -15.86 7.64 -2.45
C ILE A 500 -15.45 8.33 -1.15
N VAL A 501 -14.28 8.93 -1.11
CA VAL A 501 -13.81 9.69 0.07
C VAL A 501 -14.75 10.86 0.34
N ARG A 502 -15.07 11.68 -0.66
CA ARG A 502 -16.02 12.81 -0.51
C ARG A 502 -17.40 12.35 -0.04
N PHE A 503 -17.88 11.24 -0.59
CA PHE A 503 -19.17 10.69 -0.19
C PHE A 503 -19.17 10.20 1.26
N SER A 504 -18.07 9.59 1.69
CA SER A 504 -17.86 9.16 3.07
C SER A 504 -17.77 10.34 4.03
N GLU A 505 -17.12 11.43 3.66
CA GLU A 505 -17.03 12.67 4.45
C GLU A 505 -18.40 13.31 4.66
N VAL A 506 -19.24 13.36 3.61
CA VAL A 506 -20.60 13.89 3.71
C VAL A 506 -21.44 13.05 4.68
N ILE A 507 -21.40 11.72 4.57
CA ILE A 507 -22.15 10.81 5.47
C ILE A 507 -21.67 10.95 6.91
N LEU A 508 -20.37 11.06 7.14
CA LEU A 508 -19.81 11.24 8.48
C LEU A 508 -20.24 12.56 9.10
N GLU A 509 -20.24 13.64 8.31
CA GLU A 509 -20.67 14.95 8.80
C GLU A 509 -22.18 14.96 9.11
N GLU A 510 -23.03 14.34 8.28
CA GLU A 510 -24.46 14.19 8.58
C GLU A 510 -24.71 13.38 9.86
N ARG A 511 -23.99 12.27 10.05
CA ARG A 511 -24.07 11.48 11.30
C ARG A 511 -23.64 12.32 12.50
N ARG A 512 -22.54 13.05 12.40
CA ARG A 512 -22.04 13.90 13.47
C ARG A 512 -23.03 15.00 13.83
N GLN A 513 -23.66 15.64 12.83
CA GLN A 513 -24.71 16.64 13.05
C GLN A 513 -25.97 16.04 13.68
N ALA A 514 -26.35 14.83 13.27
CA ALA A 514 -27.48 14.12 13.87
C ALA A 514 -27.20 13.77 15.34
N GLU A 515 -26.01 13.27 15.66
CA GLU A 515 -25.58 13.01 17.05
C GLU A 515 -25.52 14.27 17.89
N GLN A 516 -25.01 15.37 17.34
CA GLN A 516 -24.98 16.65 18.05
C GLN A 516 -26.41 17.17 18.36
N ARG A 517 -27.33 17.09 17.39
CA ARG A 517 -28.74 17.45 17.60
C ARG A 517 -29.37 16.60 18.69
N GLN A 518 -29.12 15.29 18.68
CA GLN A 518 -29.62 14.36 19.68
C GLN A 518 -29.08 14.70 21.08
N ARG A 519 -27.77 14.99 21.21
CA ARG A 519 -27.17 15.40 22.49
C ARG A 519 -27.77 16.71 23.00
N LEU A 520 -27.95 17.70 22.12
CA LEU A 520 -28.57 18.98 22.49
C LEU A 520 -30.02 18.80 22.95
N MET A 521 -30.82 17.98 22.27
CA MET A 521 -32.19 17.69 22.70
C MET A 521 -32.23 17.00 24.07
N THR A 522 -31.35 16.03 24.30
CA THR A 522 -31.25 15.34 25.59
C THR A 522 -30.85 16.30 26.70
N SER A 523 -29.87 17.19 26.47
CA SER A 523 -29.47 18.23 27.43
C SER A 523 -30.62 19.21 27.75
N GLN A 524 -31.33 19.67 26.71
CA GLN A 524 -32.50 20.57 26.92
C GLN A 524 -33.64 19.93 27.70
N LEU A 525 -33.90 18.63 27.46
CA LEU A 525 -34.91 17.89 28.25
C LEU A 525 -34.49 17.77 29.70
N ASN A 526 -33.24 17.43 29.99
CA ASN A 526 -32.73 17.34 31.35
C ASN A 526 -32.83 18.70 32.08
N HIS A 527 -32.46 19.78 31.42
CA HIS A 527 -32.54 21.12 31.98
C HIS A 527 -33.99 21.54 32.29
N ARG A 528 -34.94 21.14 31.41
CA ARG A 528 -36.36 21.41 31.61
C ARG A 528 -36.95 20.65 32.80
N VAL A 529 -36.56 19.36 32.97
CA VAL A 529 -36.97 18.53 34.11
C VAL A 529 -36.47 19.14 35.43
N LYS A 530 -35.20 19.55 35.48
CA LYS A 530 -34.59 20.20 36.64
C LYS A 530 -35.29 21.48 36.98
N GLY A 531 -35.49 22.35 36.01
CA GLY A 531 -36.21 23.63 36.23
C GLY A 531 -37.64 23.44 36.74
N THR A 532 -38.33 22.37 36.28
CA THR A 532 -39.69 22.03 36.76
C THR A 532 -39.65 21.55 38.23
N LEU A 533 -38.66 20.75 38.62
CA LEU A 533 -38.48 20.29 39.99
C LEU A 533 -38.14 21.46 40.94
N GLU A 534 -37.27 22.37 40.51
CA GLU A 534 -36.96 23.60 41.26
C GLU A 534 -38.15 24.51 41.45
N LEU A 535 -39.03 24.66 40.44
CA LEU A 535 -40.27 25.39 40.50
C LEU A 535 -41.26 24.76 41.52
N ILE A 536 -41.39 23.44 41.51
CA ILE A 536 -42.23 22.70 42.46
C ILE A 536 -41.70 22.89 43.88
N GLN A 537 -40.37 22.82 44.10
CA GLN A 537 -39.76 23.11 45.38
C GLN A 537 -40.06 24.53 45.88
N SER A 538 -39.94 25.53 45.01
CA SER A 538 -40.24 26.92 45.33
C SER A 538 -41.71 27.13 45.69
N LEU A 539 -42.64 26.53 44.96
CA LEU A 539 -44.06 26.58 45.22
C LEU A 539 -44.44 25.94 46.57
N VAL A 540 -43.82 24.81 46.92
CA VAL A 540 -44.01 24.13 48.21
C VAL A 540 -43.43 24.96 49.35
N HIS A 541 -42.28 25.66 49.16
CA HIS A 541 -41.66 26.45 50.19
C HIS A 541 -42.43 27.75 50.53
N HIS A 542 -43.05 28.40 49.53
CA HIS A 542 -43.70 29.73 49.72
C HIS A 542 -45.18 29.63 49.98
N GLY A 543 -45.79 28.44 50.01
CA GLY A 543 -47.24 28.26 50.02
C GLY A 543 -47.96 28.26 51.39
N PHE A 544 -47.23 28.17 52.54
CA PHE A 544 -47.93 27.90 53.82
C PHE A 544 -47.34 28.62 55.04
N GLU A 545 -48.01 29.70 55.45
CA GLU A 545 -47.95 30.24 56.81
C GLU A 545 -48.98 29.54 57.72
N ALA A 546 -48.82 28.27 58.11
CA ALA A 546 -49.79 27.58 58.95
C ALA A 546 -49.17 26.44 59.76
N ASP A 547 -49.83 26.14 60.89
CA ASP A 547 -49.70 25.03 61.86
C ASP A 547 -48.45 24.13 61.80
N ASN A 548 -47.85 23.74 62.94
CA ASN A 548 -46.61 22.96 63.05
C ASN A 548 -46.68 21.60 62.28
N GLN A 549 -47.82 20.96 62.21
CA GLN A 549 -47.99 19.69 61.45
C GLN A 549 -47.88 19.88 59.94
N VAL A 550 -48.39 21.01 59.43
CA VAL A 550 -48.28 21.34 57.99
C VAL A 550 -46.80 21.68 57.64
N ARG A 551 -46.10 22.39 58.53
CA ARG A 551 -44.65 22.65 58.31
C ARG A 551 -43.81 21.38 58.26
N GLU A 552 -44.10 20.41 59.08
CA GLU A 552 -43.35 19.12 59.08
C GLU A 552 -43.69 18.31 57.83
N PHE A 553 -44.91 18.32 57.33
CA PHE A 553 -45.28 17.69 56.07
C PHE A 553 -44.60 18.36 54.88
N VAL A 554 -44.56 19.70 54.84
CA VAL A 554 -43.90 20.48 53.77
C VAL A 554 -42.39 20.17 53.76
N ARG A 555 -41.72 20.16 54.92
CA ARG A 555 -40.29 19.80 55.02
C ARG A 555 -39.99 18.39 54.53
N THR A 556 -40.87 17.42 54.82
CA THR A 556 -40.74 16.05 54.34
C THR A 556 -40.91 15.98 52.83
N LEU A 557 -41.86 16.73 52.26
CA LEU A 557 -42.09 16.80 50.82
C LEU A 557 -40.94 17.46 50.07
N GLU A 558 -40.37 18.56 50.59
CA GLU A 558 -39.17 19.19 50.07
C GLU A 558 -37.99 18.22 50.03
N GLY A 559 -37.77 17.43 51.09
CA GLY A 559 -36.71 16.42 51.14
C GLY A 559 -36.84 15.36 50.04
N ARG A 560 -38.10 14.91 49.80
CA ARG A 560 -38.38 13.93 48.71
C ARG A 560 -38.14 14.49 47.31
N ILE A 561 -38.56 15.73 47.05
CA ILE A 561 -38.34 16.38 45.75
C ILE A 561 -36.85 16.58 45.54
N LYS A 562 -36.13 16.99 46.61
CA LYS A 562 -34.66 17.10 46.54
C LYS A 562 -33.94 15.78 46.28
N ALA A 563 -34.41 14.70 46.90
CA ALA A 563 -33.86 13.35 46.64
C ALA A 563 -34.06 12.92 45.17
N ILE A 564 -35.25 13.20 44.59
CA ILE A 564 -35.55 12.93 43.19
C ILE A 564 -34.70 13.81 42.26
N ALA A 565 -34.53 15.09 42.57
CA ALA A 565 -33.71 16.01 41.79
C ALA A 565 -32.23 15.60 41.77
N LEU A 566 -31.69 15.22 42.94
CA LEU A 566 -30.32 14.73 43.07
C LEU A 566 -30.11 13.40 42.30
N ALA A 567 -31.11 12.50 42.37
CA ALA A 567 -31.05 11.26 41.59
C ALA A 567 -31.06 11.51 40.07
N HIS A 568 -31.84 12.51 39.62
CA HIS A 568 -31.91 12.89 38.20
C HIS A 568 -30.60 13.53 37.72
N ASP A 569 -29.96 14.38 38.55
CA ASP A 569 -28.65 14.95 38.23
C ASP A 569 -27.57 13.88 38.16
N ALA A 570 -27.58 12.93 39.11
CA ALA A 570 -26.66 11.81 39.12
C ALA A 570 -26.78 10.92 37.87
N ILE A 571 -27.97 10.69 37.34
CA ILE A 571 -28.23 9.92 36.12
C ILE A 571 -27.67 10.62 34.88
N SER A 572 -27.59 11.96 34.91
CA SER A 572 -27.08 12.78 33.79
C SER A 572 -25.57 12.85 33.72
N THR A 573 -24.85 12.38 34.74
CA THR A 573 -23.39 12.32 34.80
C THR A 573 -22.87 10.90 34.57
N THR A 574 -21.70 10.74 33.98
CA THR A 574 -21.12 9.45 33.53
C THR A 574 -20.86 8.45 34.66
N ASN A 575 -20.82 8.90 35.91
CA ASN A 575 -20.60 8.09 37.14
C ASN A 575 -21.84 7.98 38.05
N GLY A 576 -22.99 8.46 37.61
CA GLY A 576 -24.09 8.83 38.54
C GLY A 576 -25.06 7.72 38.96
N CYS A 577 -24.95 6.50 38.46
CA CYS A 577 -25.88 5.41 38.81
C CYS A 577 -25.34 4.42 39.85
N ASP A 578 -24.25 4.78 40.54
CA ASP A 578 -23.62 3.92 41.54
C ASP A 578 -24.35 3.97 42.90
N ILE A 579 -24.65 2.78 43.43
CA ILE A 579 -25.35 2.63 44.70
C ILE A 579 -24.54 3.18 45.86
N ARG A 580 -23.23 3.02 45.87
CA ARG A 580 -22.35 3.55 46.92
C ARG A 580 -22.53 5.05 47.03
N HIS A 581 -22.44 5.75 45.91
CA HIS A 581 -22.62 7.20 45.88
C HIS A 581 -24.00 7.63 46.37
N LEU A 582 -25.03 6.87 46.00
CA LEU A 582 -26.41 7.09 46.48
C LEU A 582 -26.51 7.04 47.99
N VAL A 583 -26.03 5.96 48.59
CA VAL A 583 -26.14 5.72 50.07
C VAL A 583 -25.28 6.70 50.84
N GLU A 584 -24.05 6.93 50.40
CA GLU A 584 -23.13 7.88 51.06
C GLU A 584 -23.66 9.32 51.01
N SER A 585 -24.15 9.76 49.87
CA SER A 585 -24.74 11.12 49.72
C SER A 585 -26.01 11.33 50.56
N ALA A 586 -26.87 10.28 50.64
CA ALA A 586 -28.06 10.38 51.45
C ALA A 586 -27.73 10.45 52.95
N ILE A 587 -26.79 9.71 53.44
CA ILE A 587 -26.39 9.67 54.85
C ILE A 587 -25.61 10.93 55.25
N ALA A 588 -24.79 11.50 54.32
CA ALA A 588 -23.98 12.68 54.57
C ALA A 588 -24.81 13.93 54.98
N VAL A 589 -26.04 13.99 54.52
CA VAL A 589 -26.98 15.10 54.83
C VAL A 589 -27.43 15.05 56.30
N HIS A 590 -27.40 13.87 56.94
CA HIS A 590 -27.84 13.63 58.31
C HIS A 590 -26.70 13.14 59.20
N ALA A 591 -25.59 13.86 59.24
CA ALA A 591 -24.38 13.48 59.98
C ALA A 591 -24.69 13.06 61.41
N PRO A 592 -24.26 11.88 61.85
CA PRO A 592 -24.58 11.37 63.18
C PRO A 592 -23.98 12.19 64.29
N THR A 593 -24.72 12.47 65.31
CA THR A 593 -24.32 13.18 66.51
C THR A 593 -23.48 12.32 67.51
N GLY A 594 -23.12 11.06 67.10
CA GLY A 594 -22.31 10.17 67.94
C GLY A 594 -22.33 8.70 67.54
N GLY A 595 -23.21 8.23 66.70
CA GLY A 595 -23.33 6.82 66.30
C GLY A 595 -22.30 6.38 65.23
N SER A 596 -22.08 5.05 65.09
CA SER A 596 -21.22 4.47 64.05
C SER A 596 -21.99 4.14 62.79
N VAL A 597 -21.45 4.48 61.62
CA VAL A 597 -22.01 4.14 60.29
C VAL A 597 -21.02 3.27 59.54
N LYS A 598 -21.49 2.16 59.02
CA LYS A 598 -20.72 1.23 58.19
C LYS A 598 -21.44 1.01 56.81
N ILE A 599 -20.76 1.28 55.73
CA ILE A 599 -21.30 1.11 54.38
C ILE A 599 -20.37 0.13 53.62
N ALA A 600 -20.94 -0.92 53.08
CA ALA A 600 -20.16 -1.96 52.41
C ALA A 600 -20.94 -2.65 51.30
N GLY A 601 -20.31 -2.83 50.14
CA GLY A 601 -20.85 -3.54 48.98
C GLY A 601 -19.94 -3.42 47.75
N PRO A 602 -20.16 -4.24 46.75
CA PRO A 602 -19.44 -4.12 45.46
C PRO A 602 -19.91 -2.91 44.69
N ASP A 603 -19.12 -2.45 43.72
CA ASP A 603 -19.50 -1.39 42.81
C ASP A 603 -20.59 -1.90 41.85
N VAL A 604 -21.78 -1.36 41.96
CA VAL A 604 -22.96 -1.75 41.21
C VAL A 604 -23.70 -0.51 40.70
N CYS A 605 -23.94 -0.49 39.39
CA CYS A 605 -24.76 0.54 38.76
C CYS A 605 -26.17 0.05 38.53
N LEU A 606 -27.14 0.91 38.71
CA LEU A 606 -28.55 0.65 38.46
C LEU A 606 -29.05 1.40 37.21
N GLU A 607 -30.07 0.85 36.56
CA GLU A 607 -30.84 1.58 35.53
C GLU A 607 -31.46 2.88 36.14
N ALA A 608 -31.54 3.94 35.36
CA ALA A 608 -32.04 5.26 35.81
C ALA A 608 -33.34 5.21 36.63
N LYS A 609 -34.30 4.39 36.22
CA LYS A 609 -35.58 4.21 36.91
C LYS A 609 -35.35 3.58 38.29
N ALA A 610 -34.53 2.53 38.36
CA ALA A 610 -34.30 1.82 39.63
C ALA A 610 -33.49 2.68 40.59
N TYR A 611 -32.54 3.46 40.06
CA TYR A 611 -31.75 4.42 40.85
C TYR A 611 -32.64 5.46 41.50
N THR A 612 -33.58 6.09 40.76
CA THR A 612 -34.52 7.07 41.28
C THR A 612 -35.46 6.47 42.36
N VAL A 613 -35.94 5.25 42.12
CA VAL A 613 -36.80 4.54 43.09
C VAL A 613 -36.06 4.23 44.37
N LEU A 614 -34.82 3.72 44.25
CA LEU A 614 -33.99 3.41 45.40
C LEU A 614 -33.55 4.68 46.16
N ALA A 615 -33.28 5.78 45.45
CA ALA A 615 -32.92 7.06 46.05
C ALA A 615 -34.00 7.56 47.00
N LEU A 616 -35.28 7.44 46.62
CA LEU A 616 -36.41 7.82 47.44
C LEU A 616 -36.52 6.89 48.67
N VAL A 617 -36.36 5.59 48.50
CA VAL A 617 -36.40 4.62 49.61
C VAL A 617 -35.27 4.82 50.61
N VAL A 618 -34.04 5.03 50.11
CA VAL A 618 -32.86 5.33 50.97
C VAL A 618 -33.05 6.64 51.72
N HIS A 619 -33.57 7.68 51.02
CA HIS A 619 -33.89 8.96 51.69
C HIS A 619 -34.86 8.80 52.84
N GLU A 620 -35.95 8.05 52.65
CA GLU A 620 -36.94 7.73 53.73
C GLU A 620 -36.31 6.93 54.87
N MET A 621 -35.46 5.95 54.57
CA MET A 621 -34.76 5.16 55.59
C MET A 621 -33.81 6.01 56.41
N VAL A 622 -33.03 6.91 55.71
CA VAL A 622 -32.10 7.84 56.39
C VAL A 622 -32.87 8.82 57.27
N THR A 623 -34.00 9.41 56.75
CA THR A 623 -34.82 10.32 57.47
C THR A 623 -35.46 9.69 58.70
N ASN A 624 -35.96 8.44 58.60
CA ASN A 624 -36.49 7.67 59.74
C ASN A 624 -35.40 7.32 60.76
N SER A 625 -34.20 6.95 60.31
CA SER A 625 -33.06 6.68 61.19
C SER A 625 -32.58 7.93 61.94
N ALA A 626 -32.59 9.09 61.32
CA ALA A 626 -32.29 10.39 61.93
C ALA A 626 -33.37 10.87 62.90
N GLY A 627 -34.65 10.49 62.69
CA GLY A 627 -35.75 10.87 63.54
C GLY A 627 -35.99 9.94 64.74
N TYR A 628 -35.87 8.68 64.53
CA TYR A 628 -36.30 7.63 65.50
C TYR A 628 -35.35 6.45 65.63
N GLY A 629 -34.35 6.33 64.73
CA GLY A 629 -33.46 5.17 64.63
C GLY A 629 -32.05 5.46 65.13
N ALA A 630 -31.06 4.64 64.62
CA ALA A 630 -29.66 4.67 65.06
C ALA A 630 -28.95 6.01 64.88
N LEU A 631 -29.28 6.78 63.89
CA LEU A 631 -28.68 8.09 63.66
C LEU A 631 -29.15 9.16 64.65
N SER A 632 -30.23 8.93 65.40
CA SER A 632 -30.76 9.84 66.42
C SER A 632 -30.10 9.61 67.80
N GLN A 633 -29.33 8.54 68.00
CA GLN A 633 -28.78 8.11 69.30
C GLN A 633 -27.27 8.07 69.31
N SER A 634 -26.66 8.46 70.47
CA SER A 634 -25.19 8.52 70.60
C SER A 634 -24.46 7.18 70.47
N ASP A 635 -25.14 6.11 70.91
CA ASP A 635 -24.62 4.74 70.88
C ASP A 635 -25.23 3.86 69.76
N GLY A 636 -25.98 4.46 68.87
CA GLY A 636 -26.60 3.78 67.71
C GLY A 636 -25.59 3.35 66.67
N SER A 637 -25.82 2.20 66.04
CA SER A 637 -25.01 1.65 64.93
C SER A 637 -25.88 1.43 63.68
N LEU A 638 -25.47 2.03 62.57
CA LEU A 638 -26.12 1.77 61.29
C LEU A 638 -25.15 1.01 60.37
N THR A 639 -25.61 -0.11 59.86
CA THR A 639 -24.87 -0.86 58.86
C THR A 639 -25.70 -1.02 57.58
N VAL A 640 -25.19 -0.54 56.45
CA VAL A 640 -25.81 -0.69 55.13
C VAL A 640 -24.91 -1.54 54.26
N ARG A 641 -25.43 -2.65 53.77
CA ARG A 641 -24.72 -3.55 52.89
C ARG A 641 -25.52 -3.89 51.65
N TRP A 642 -24.85 -4.15 50.55
CA TRP A 642 -25.50 -4.69 49.34
C TRP A 642 -24.60 -5.74 48.68
N GLN A 643 -25.25 -6.71 48.03
CA GLN A 643 -24.59 -7.78 47.29
C GLN A 643 -25.45 -8.27 46.12
N GLY A 644 -24.79 -8.75 45.07
CA GLY A 644 -25.45 -9.44 43.98
C GLY A 644 -25.85 -10.86 44.43
N ARG A 645 -27.03 -11.33 44.04
CA ARG A 645 -27.47 -12.73 44.23
C ARG A 645 -27.14 -13.54 42.97
N ASP A 646 -27.21 -14.88 43.08
CA ASP A 646 -26.95 -15.82 41.98
C ASP A 646 -27.92 -15.65 40.80
N ASP A 647 -29.15 -15.13 41.04
CA ASP A 647 -30.14 -14.80 40.03
C ASP A 647 -29.87 -13.45 39.33
N GLY A 648 -28.76 -12.80 39.64
CA GLY A 648 -28.40 -11.47 39.12
C GLY A 648 -29.14 -10.28 39.74
N SER A 649 -30.04 -10.50 40.72
CA SER A 649 -30.69 -9.44 41.49
C SER A 649 -29.76 -8.83 42.52
N LEU A 650 -30.02 -7.59 42.89
CA LEU A 650 -29.30 -6.88 43.94
C LEU A 650 -30.08 -6.94 45.24
N LEU A 651 -29.43 -7.33 46.33
CA LEU A 651 -29.96 -7.30 47.69
C LEU A 651 -29.27 -6.20 48.49
N LEU A 652 -30.00 -5.20 48.92
CA LEU A 652 -29.53 -4.19 49.88
C LEU A 652 -30.13 -4.49 51.25
N THR A 653 -29.29 -4.55 52.26
CA THR A 653 -29.64 -4.76 53.67
C THR A 653 -29.34 -3.49 54.47
N TRP A 654 -30.22 -3.11 55.34
CA TRP A 654 -30.17 -1.98 56.25
C TRP A 654 -30.38 -2.47 57.65
N GLU A 655 -29.43 -2.32 58.54
CA GLU A 655 -29.43 -2.85 59.90
C GLU A 655 -29.09 -1.72 60.90
N GLU A 656 -29.99 -1.48 61.85
CA GLU A 656 -29.75 -0.52 62.93
C GLU A 656 -29.79 -1.28 64.29
N GLU A 657 -28.79 -1.05 65.07
CA GLU A 657 -28.60 -1.69 66.40
C GLU A 657 -28.51 -0.60 67.47
N ASN A 658 -28.81 -0.98 68.71
CA ASN A 658 -28.86 -0.09 69.86
C ASN A 658 -29.88 1.04 69.70
N VAL A 659 -31.07 0.72 69.15
CA VAL A 659 -32.14 1.65 68.90
C VAL A 659 -33.25 1.44 69.92
N PHE A 660 -33.42 2.36 70.87
CA PHE A 660 -34.53 2.28 71.87
C PHE A 660 -35.78 2.91 71.27
N LEU A 661 -36.64 2.08 70.70
CA LEU A 661 -37.93 2.54 70.17
C LEU A 661 -38.93 2.81 71.28
N THR A 662 -39.10 4.02 71.67
CA THR A 662 -40.11 4.43 72.66
C THR A 662 -41.56 4.42 72.12
N THR A 663 -41.71 4.49 70.83
CA THR A 663 -42.96 4.38 70.05
C THR A 663 -42.65 3.88 68.65
N ALA A 664 -43.34 2.79 68.23
CA ALA A 664 -43.23 2.31 66.83
C ALA A 664 -43.77 3.42 65.90
N PRO A 665 -43.04 3.70 64.78
CA PRO A 665 -43.57 4.63 63.78
C PRO A 665 -44.94 4.18 63.31
N PRO A 666 -45.87 5.14 63.11
CA PRO A 666 -47.25 4.81 62.65
C PRO A 666 -47.15 4.01 61.35
N GLY A 667 -47.69 2.74 61.37
CA GLY A 667 -47.58 1.77 60.26
C GLY A 667 -48.17 2.25 58.92
N ASP A 668 -48.95 3.30 58.94
CA ASP A 668 -49.64 3.88 57.79
C ASP A 668 -49.06 5.26 57.37
N SER A 669 -47.86 5.62 57.83
CA SER A 669 -47.25 6.89 57.36
C SER A 669 -46.82 6.78 55.87
N LEU A 670 -46.90 7.91 55.15
CA LEU A 670 -46.50 7.97 53.71
C LEU A 670 -45.08 7.50 53.49
N GLY A 671 -44.13 7.79 54.40
CA GLY A 671 -42.75 7.35 54.33
C GLY A 671 -42.66 5.80 54.41
N MET A 672 -43.43 5.22 55.36
CA MET A 672 -43.52 3.75 55.52
C MET A 672 -44.14 3.04 54.29
N LEU A 673 -45.09 3.68 53.63
CA LEU A 673 -45.68 3.19 52.39
C LEU A 673 -44.64 3.27 51.23
N ILE A 674 -43.83 4.31 51.16
CA ILE A 674 -42.74 4.42 50.19
C ILE A 674 -41.72 3.30 50.41
N ILE A 675 -41.27 3.09 51.61
CA ILE A 675 -40.32 2.04 51.97
C ILE A 675 -40.82 0.63 51.58
N LYS A 676 -42.07 0.33 51.92
CA LYS A 676 -42.66 -1.00 51.72
C LYS A 676 -43.15 -1.28 50.31
N ARG A 677 -43.60 -0.27 49.57
CA ARG A 677 -44.33 -0.47 48.29
C ARG A 677 -43.64 0.07 47.07
N ASN A 678 -42.67 0.97 47.18
CA ASN A 678 -42.09 1.63 46.00
C ASN A 678 -41.28 0.65 45.13
N ILE A 679 -40.40 -0.14 45.76
CA ILE A 679 -39.63 -1.15 45.07
C ILE A 679 -40.53 -2.26 44.48
N PRO A 680 -41.41 -2.90 45.23
CA PRO A 680 -42.34 -3.88 44.66
C PRO A 680 -43.22 -3.36 43.52
N HIS A 681 -43.79 -2.17 43.69
CA HIS A 681 -44.72 -1.60 42.71
C HIS A 681 -44.01 -1.10 41.46
N ALA A 682 -42.93 -0.37 41.59
CA ALA A 682 -42.27 0.30 40.48
C ALA A 682 -41.25 -0.59 39.73
N LEU A 683 -40.61 -1.54 40.45
CA LEU A 683 -39.55 -2.38 39.93
C LEU A 683 -39.87 -3.86 39.91
N GLY A 684 -40.95 -4.27 40.58
CA GLY A 684 -41.33 -5.67 40.75
C GLY A 684 -40.34 -6.43 41.64
N GLY A 685 -39.64 -5.75 42.56
CA GLY A 685 -38.74 -6.30 43.54
C GLY A 685 -39.40 -6.61 44.88
N GLU A 686 -38.63 -6.81 45.93
CA GLU A 686 -39.13 -7.06 47.30
C GLU A 686 -38.60 -5.98 48.27
N ALA A 687 -39.42 -5.61 49.25
CA ALA A 687 -39.08 -4.73 50.36
C ALA A 687 -39.68 -5.28 51.64
N ARG A 688 -38.85 -5.49 52.65
CA ARG A 688 -39.23 -5.98 53.99
C ARG A 688 -38.57 -5.08 55.01
N ILE A 689 -39.27 -4.75 56.05
CA ILE A 689 -38.74 -4.04 57.21
C ILE A 689 -39.36 -4.63 58.47
N GLU A 690 -38.50 -4.95 59.41
CA GLU A 690 -38.82 -5.58 60.69
C GLU A 690 -38.28 -4.73 61.83
N PHE A 691 -39.10 -4.55 62.90
CA PHE A 691 -38.77 -3.78 64.09
C PHE A 691 -38.70 -4.72 65.26
N GLU A 692 -37.59 -4.76 65.91
CA GLU A 692 -37.35 -5.49 67.16
C GLU A 692 -37.21 -4.50 68.35
N GLN A 693 -37.01 -5.00 69.55
CA GLN A 693 -37.00 -4.11 70.74
C GLN A 693 -35.85 -3.08 70.74
N ASP A 694 -34.69 -3.48 70.20
CA ASP A 694 -33.43 -2.73 70.16
C ASP A 694 -32.77 -2.65 68.80
N SER A 695 -33.43 -3.12 67.74
CA SER A 695 -32.93 -3.13 66.36
C SER A 695 -33.97 -2.94 65.29
N ILE A 696 -33.56 -2.46 64.12
CA ILE A 696 -34.37 -2.33 62.93
C ILE A 696 -33.62 -3.05 61.79
N HIS A 697 -34.34 -3.95 61.10
CA HIS A 697 -33.81 -4.70 59.97
C HIS A 697 -34.67 -4.40 58.75
N ALA A 698 -34.04 -3.96 57.67
CA ALA A 698 -34.75 -3.81 56.40
C ALA A 698 -33.94 -4.49 55.24
N MET A 699 -34.69 -4.99 54.28
CA MET A 699 -34.16 -5.73 53.16
C MET A 699 -34.91 -5.29 51.89
N PHE A 700 -34.11 -4.92 50.89
CA PHE A 700 -34.60 -4.42 49.58
C PHE A 700 -33.95 -5.25 48.45
N ALA A 701 -34.77 -5.93 47.64
CA ALA A 701 -34.31 -6.68 46.51
C ALA A 701 -34.71 -5.99 45.21
N VAL A 702 -33.73 -5.62 44.42
CA VAL A 702 -33.94 -5.04 43.09
C VAL A 702 -33.69 -6.13 42.03
N PRO A 703 -34.65 -6.40 41.13
CA PRO A 703 -34.56 -7.44 40.11
C PRO A 703 -33.38 -7.21 39.15
N ALA A 704 -32.80 -8.33 38.68
CA ALA A 704 -31.65 -8.36 37.79
C ALA A 704 -31.76 -7.48 36.53
N ARG A 705 -32.99 -7.34 35.98
CA ARG A 705 -33.24 -6.51 34.80
C ARG A 705 -32.93 -5.02 34.98
N HIS A 706 -32.85 -4.55 36.20
CA HIS A 706 -32.54 -3.16 36.59
C HIS A 706 -31.13 -2.97 37.11
N VAL A 707 -30.35 -4.05 37.15
CA VAL A 707 -28.91 -4.03 37.54
C VAL A 707 -28.08 -3.98 36.29
N VAL A 708 -27.34 -2.91 36.08
CA VAL A 708 -26.44 -2.75 34.93
C VAL A 708 -25.11 -3.41 35.27
N THR A 709 -24.94 -4.65 34.84
CA THR A 709 -23.61 -5.31 34.86
C THR A 709 -22.77 -4.68 33.77
N GLN A 710 -21.67 -4.02 34.11
CA GLN A 710 -20.64 -3.60 33.13
C GLN A 710 -20.04 -4.87 32.50
N ARG A 711 -20.62 -5.35 31.39
CA ARG A 711 -19.96 -6.28 30.46
C ARG A 711 -19.02 -5.46 29.61
N GLY A 712 -17.74 -5.46 29.96
CA GLY A 712 -16.73 -4.88 29.11
C GLY A 712 -15.44 -4.39 29.77
N ARG A 713 -15.26 -4.63 31.06
CA ARG A 713 -13.90 -4.60 31.64
C ARG A 713 -13.55 -6.02 32.05
N THR A 714 -12.66 -6.67 31.30
CA THR A 714 -11.95 -7.87 31.72
C THR A 714 -11.46 -7.65 33.15
N PRO A 715 -11.77 -8.52 34.09
CA PRO A 715 -11.20 -8.40 35.41
C PRO A 715 -9.69 -8.58 35.23
N LEU A 716 -8.94 -7.54 35.42
CA LEU A 716 -7.54 -7.66 35.77
C LEU A 716 -7.53 -8.52 37.04
N VAL A 717 -7.10 -9.79 36.87
CA VAL A 717 -6.79 -10.71 37.90
C VAL A 717 -6.05 -9.95 39.00
N SER A 718 -6.73 -9.74 40.10
CA SER A 718 -6.08 -9.27 41.33
C SER A 718 -5.08 -10.35 41.76
N ARG A 719 -3.85 -10.22 41.30
CA ARG A 719 -2.72 -10.75 42.01
C ARG A 719 -2.73 -10.11 43.38
N GLN A 720 -3.12 -10.85 44.40
CA GLN A 720 -2.80 -10.52 45.78
C GLN A 720 -1.32 -10.12 45.83
N ARG A 721 -1.06 -8.84 45.87
CA ARG A 721 0.23 -8.31 46.28
C ARG A 721 0.22 -8.19 47.77
N LEU A 722 1.10 -8.95 48.39
CA LEU A 722 1.57 -8.73 49.72
C LEU A 722 1.78 -7.24 49.97
N LEU A 723 1.28 -6.83 51.10
CA LEU A 723 1.48 -5.55 51.75
C LEU A 723 2.94 -5.04 51.65
N ALA A 724 3.19 -4.09 50.74
CA ALA A 724 4.28 -3.14 50.89
C ALA A 724 3.60 -1.79 50.87
N GLN A 725 3.88 -0.97 51.86
CA GLN A 725 3.44 0.40 52.03
C GLN A 725 3.74 1.21 50.76
N PRO A 726 2.89 2.18 50.35
CA PRO A 726 3.14 3.00 49.18
C PRO A 726 4.34 3.92 49.49
N SER A 727 5.51 3.57 48.99
CA SER A 727 6.59 4.54 48.82
C SER A 727 6.15 5.50 47.71
N ASN A 728 6.09 6.77 48.05
CA ASN A 728 5.85 7.88 47.08
C ASN A 728 6.96 7.91 46.04
N GLN A 729 6.80 7.25 44.93
CA GLN A 729 7.85 7.10 43.91
C GLN A 729 8.01 8.35 43.02
N LEU A 730 7.11 9.34 43.11
CA LEU A 730 7.20 10.64 42.42
C LEU A 730 7.83 11.71 43.31
N GLU A 731 8.11 11.44 44.60
CA GLU A 731 8.83 12.36 45.50
C GLU A 731 10.23 12.63 44.96
N SER A 732 10.49 13.84 44.49
CA SER A 732 11.71 14.37 43.90
C SER A 732 11.83 14.34 42.36
N CYS A 733 10.83 13.92 41.60
CA CYS A 733 10.87 13.99 40.15
C CYS A 733 10.46 15.37 39.62
N ALA A 734 11.24 15.91 38.67
CA ALA A 734 10.88 17.04 37.84
C ALA A 734 10.12 16.56 36.62
N ILE A 735 8.88 16.99 36.44
CA ILE A 735 7.98 16.53 35.40
C ILE A 735 7.71 17.65 34.40
N LEU A 736 7.92 17.41 33.10
CA LEU A 736 7.53 18.31 32.02
C LEU A 736 6.15 17.90 31.51
N VAL A 737 5.24 18.86 31.36
CA VAL A 737 3.90 18.67 30.76
C VAL A 737 3.79 19.57 29.55
N ALA A 738 3.75 19.00 28.37
CA ALA A 738 3.49 19.68 27.10
C ALA A 738 2.00 19.54 26.77
N GLU A 739 1.21 20.59 26.92
CA GLU A 739 -0.24 20.64 26.70
C GLU A 739 -0.63 22.07 26.35
N ASP A 740 -1.30 22.29 25.23
CA ASP A 740 -1.71 23.61 24.73
C ASP A 740 -2.96 24.14 25.42
N HIS A 741 -3.79 23.25 25.95
CA HIS A 741 -4.99 23.65 26.70
C HIS A 741 -4.71 23.91 28.17
N ILE A 742 -4.67 25.18 28.55
CA ILE A 742 -4.30 25.62 29.90
C ILE A 742 -5.13 24.97 31.01
N ALA A 743 -6.42 24.72 30.79
CA ALA A 743 -7.27 24.08 31.77
C ALA A 743 -6.87 22.60 32.02
N THR A 744 -6.52 21.88 30.98
CA THR A 744 -6.03 20.49 31.03
C THR A 744 -4.65 20.44 31.70
N ALA A 745 -3.77 21.35 31.32
CA ALA A 745 -2.42 21.49 31.89
C ALA A 745 -2.44 21.73 33.40
N LEU A 746 -3.29 22.65 33.87
CA LEU A 746 -3.46 22.96 35.29
C LEU A 746 -4.08 21.79 36.09
N ASP A 747 -4.98 21.04 35.49
CA ASP A 747 -5.55 19.83 36.12
C ASP A 747 -4.49 18.74 36.28
N LEU A 748 -3.66 18.53 35.26
CA LEU A 748 -2.49 17.65 35.34
C LEU A 748 -1.49 18.10 36.39
N GLU A 749 -1.16 19.40 36.44
CA GLU A 749 -0.29 19.94 37.45
C GLU A 749 -0.80 19.65 38.89
N ARG A 750 -2.09 19.88 39.12
CA ARG A 750 -2.74 19.57 40.41
C ARG A 750 -2.60 18.09 40.76
N ILE A 751 -2.94 17.21 39.84
CA ILE A 751 -2.86 15.75 40.03
C ILE A 751 -1.43 15.30 40.34
N LEU A 752 -0.45 15.83 39.63
CA LEU A 752 0.97 15.48 39.84
C LEU A 752 1.52 16.00 41.15
N ARG A 753 1.17 17.21 41.54
CA ARG A 753 1.58 17.78 42.81
C ARG A 753 0.93 17.09 44.02
N GLU A 754 -0.35 16.76 43.95
CA GLU A 754 -1.05 15.95 44.94
C GLU A 754 -0.45 14.53 45.07
N SER A 755 0.19 14.04 44.01
CA SER A 755 0.89 12.74 43.97
C SER A 755 2.37 12.81 44.38
N GLY A 756 2.86 13.98 44.82
CA GLY A 756 4.18 14.18 45.41
C GLY A 756 5.28 14.62 44.45
N ALA A 757 4.99 15.05 43.23
CA ALA A 757 6.01 15.59 42.31
C ALA A 757 6.74 16.80 42.87
N ALA A 758 8.09 16.83 42.76
CA ALA A 758 8.93 17.90 43.28
C ALA A 758 8.82 19.17 42.45
N GLY A 759 8.63 19.05 41.15
CA GLY A 759 8.45 20.18 40.25
C GLY A 759 7.62 19.74 39.03
N VAL A 760 6.69 20.57 38.59
CA VAL A 760 5.94 20.40 37.36
C VAL A 760 6.09 21.65 36.53
N GLU A 761 6.67 21.50 35.35
CA GLU A 761 6.82 22.56 34.36
C GLU A 761 5.82 22.37 33.23
N ILE A 762 5.04 23.40 32.93
CA ILE A 762 4.01 23.38 31.89
C ILE A 762 4.48 24.20 30.70
N VAL A 763 4.38 23.65 29.51
CA VAL A 763 4.70 24.31 28.24
C VAL A 763 3.57 24.11 27.26
N GLY A 764 3.27 25.12 26.46
CA GLY A 764 2.14 25.08 25.53
C GLY A 764 2.54 24.95 24.06
N THR A 765 3.85 24.95 23.75
CA THR A 765 4.35 24.84 22.35
C THR A 765 5.54 23.90 22.26
N VAL A 766 5.78 23.35 21.07
CA VAL A 766 6.95 22.51 20.79
C VAL A 766 8.26 23.26 21.04
N SER A 767 8.33 24.55 20.65
CA SER A 767 9.51 25.38 20.82
C SER A 767 9.86 25.61 22.32
N ASP A 768 8.85 25.86 23.15
CA ASP A 768 9.04 26.06 24.58
C ASP A 768 9.46 24.75 25.27
N ALA A 769 8.88 23.64 24.86
CA ALA A 769 9.25 22.31 25.37
C ALA A 769 10.71 21.97 25.07
N LEU A 770 11.15 22.14 23.83
CA LEU A 770 12.54 21.88 23.42
C LEU A 770 13.51 22.84 24.16
N HIS A 771 13.10 24.07 24.39
CA HIS A 771 13.89 25.05 25.15
C HIS A 771 14.01 24.65 26.64
N ALA A 772 12.92 24.23 27.27
CA ALA A 772 12.90 23.74 28.65
C ALA A 772 13.80 22.49 28.82
N ILE A 773 13.69 21.51 27.90
CA ILE A 773 14.52 20.29 27.89
C ILE A 773 16.02 20.63 27.74
N ALA A 774 16.34 21.62 26.90
CA ALA A 774 17.72 22.06 26.70
C ALA A 774 18.32 22.78 27.91
N GLN A 775 17.50 23.50 28.72
CA GLN A 775 17.94 24.15 29.93
C GLN A 775 18.10 23.20 31.11
N ALA A 776 17.11 22.35 31.33
CA ALA A 776 17.10 21.37 32.42
C ALA A 776 16.31 20.14 31.98
N PRO A 777 16.94 19.00 31.64
CA PRO A 777 16.24 17.80 31.28
C PRO A 777 15.30 17.33 32.39
N PRO A 778 14.00 17.05 32.11
CA PRO A 778 13.09 16.55 33.12
C PRO A 778 13.39 15.07 33.44
N ASP A 779 12.94 14.59 34.61
CA ASP A 779 13.04 13.18 34.97
C ASP A 779 12.05 12.32 34.21
N ILE A 780 10.89 12.89 33.81
CA ILE A 780 9.86 12.29 32.98
C ILE A 780 9.00 13.37 32.33
N ALA A 781 8.38 13.05 31.19
CA ALA A 781 7.48 13.99 30.51
C ALA A 781 6.11 13.39 30.17
N ILE A 782 5.11 14.27 30.06
CA ILE A 782 3.79 14.01 29.49
C ILE A 782 3.64 14.89 28.26
N LEU A 783 3.36 14.29 27.12
CA LEU A 783 3.28 14.98 25.85
C LEU A 783 1.88 14.83 25.26
N ASP A 784 1.15 15.91 25.10
CA ASP A 784 -0.04 15.92 24.28
C ASP A 784 0.33 15.61 22.81
N ILE A 785 -0.39 14.71 22.18
CA ILE A 785 -0.14 14.33 20.79
C ILE A 785 -0.44 15.50 19.85
N ASP A 786 -1.46 16.31 20.17
CA ASP A 786 -1.89 17.48 19.40
C ASP A 786 -1.55 18.76 20.20
N LEU A 787 -0.48 19.44 19.83
CA LEU A 787 -0.04 20.70 20.43
C LEU A 787 -0.41 21.92 19.56
N GLY A 788 -1.66 21.99 19.14
CA GLY A 788 -2.22 23.09 18.35
C GLY A 788 -1.91 22.99 16.86
N GLU A 789 -0.96 23.78 16.33
CA GLU A 789 -0.57 23.70 14.91
C GLU A 789 0.55 22.68 14.65
N ASP A 790 1.22 22.19 15.69
CA ASP A 790 2.37 21.27 15.61
C ASP A 790 2.05 19.96 16.35
N ASP A 791 2.68 18.87 15.94
CA ASP A 791 2.66 17.61 16.66
C ASP A 791 3.83 17.52 17.67
N CYS A 792 3.69 16.66 18.69
CA CYS A 792 4.68 16.56 19.77
C CYS A 792 5.89 15.67 19.43
N PHE A 793 6.00 15.13 18.21
CA PHE A 793 6.98 14.10 17.91
C PHE A 793 8.43 14.58 17.91
N ASP A 794 8.67 15.85 17.60
CA ASP A 794 10.01 16.46 17.74
C ASP A 794 10.46 16.50 19.21
N ILE A 795 9.53 16.73 20.15
CA ILE A 795 9.79 16.66 21.59
C ILE A 795 10.09 15.21 22.00
N ALA A 796 9.30 14.27 21.51
CA ALA A 796 9.46 12.83 21.80
C ALA A 796 10.81 12.30 21.29
N ASP A 797 11.25 12.70 20.09
CA ASP A 797 12.55 12.35 19.54
C ASP A 797 13.71 12.92 20.38
N GLU A 798 13.58 14.16 20.85
CA GLU A 798 14.60 14.78 21.72
C GLU A 798 14.68 14.10 23.08
N LEU A 799 13.55 13.81 23.73
CA LEU A 799 13.51 13.08 25.00
C LEU A 799 14.08 11.65 24.86
N ALA A 800 13.74 10.97 23.76
CA ALA A 800 14.27 9.64 23.47
C ALA A 800 15.80 9.69 23.25
N ARG A 801 16.31 10.73 22.57
CA ARG A 801 17.75 10.96 22.37
C ARG A 801 18.49 11.18 23.71
N GLN A 802 17.85 11.83 24.66
CA GLN A 802 18.39 12.07 26.01
C GLN A 802 18.10 10.93 26.98
N ALA A 803 17.43 9.86 26.52
CA ALA A 803 16.97 8.73 27.33
C ALA A 803 16.05 9.13 28.50
N VAL A 804 15.28 10.19 28.35
CA VAL A 804 14.26 10.63 29.30
C VAL A 804 12.98 9.87 29.03
N PRO A 805 12.37 9.17 30.03
CA PRO A 805 11.10 8.51 29.84
C PRO A 805 9.97 9.50 29.67
N PHE A 806 8.97 9.16 28.84
CA PHE A 806 7.79 9.96 28.63
C PHE A 806 6.57 9.12 28.34
N ILE A 807 5.39 9.69 28.48
CA ILE A 807 4.12 9.13 28.04
C ILE A 807 3.42 10.13 27.14
N PHE A 808 2.61 9.61 26.21
CA PHE A 808 1.72 10.44 25.44
C PHE A 808 0.41 10.70 26.17
N ALA A 809 -0.25 11.80 25.84
CA ALA A 809 -1.59 12.15 26.22
C ALA A 809 -2.44 12.31 24.94
N GLY A 810 -3.62 11.69 24.88
CA GLY A 810 -4.45 11.77 23.70
C GLY A 810 -5.69 10.87 23.77
N SER A 811 -6.40 10.73 22.66
CA SER A 811 -7.52 9.80 22.53
C SER A 811 -7.05 8.42 22.01
N GLU A 812 -7.89 7.38 22.14
CA GLU A 812 -7.57 6.05 21.56
C GLU A 812 -7.36 6.08 20.04
N SER A 813 -7.94 7.06 19.34
CA SER A 813 -7.77 7.26 17.90
C SER A 813 -6.38 7.80 17.55
N ASP A 814 -5.69 8.50 18.45
CA ASP A 814 -4.42 9.15 18.18
C ASP A 814 -3.25 8.14 18.15
N SER A 815 -3.47 6.94 18.64
CA SER A 815 -2.49 5.84 18.51
C SER A 815 -2.09 5.51 17.08
N ALA A 816 -2.94 5.82 16.10
CA ALA A 816 -2.68 5.62 14.68
C ALA A 816 -1.71 6.66 14.08
N VAL A 817 -1.60 7.83 14.70
CA VAL A 817 -0.76 8.95 14.25
C VAL A 817 0.67 8.83 14.79
N VAL A 818 0.86 8.08 15.88
CA VAL A 818 2.17 7.91 16.53
C VAL A 818 3.18 7.22 15.57
N PRO A 819 4.35 7.83 15.33
CA PRO A 819 5.39 7.29 14.48
C PRO A 819 5.86 5.90 14.92
N PRO A 820 6.32 5.04 13.99
CA PRO A 820 6.71 3.66 14.29
C PRO A 820 7.73 3.51 15.43
N GLN A 821 8.64 4.48 15.60
CA GLN A 821 9.66 4.47 16.63
C GLN A 821 9.14 4.70 18.05
N HIS A 822 7.93 5.25 18.21
CA HIS A 822 7.31 5.58 19.49
C HIS A 822 6.05 4.77 19.80
N ARG A 823 5.73 3.73 19.03
CA ARG A 823 4.51 2.92 19.22
C ARG A 823 4.41 2.16 20.53
N ASP A 824 5.55 1.91 21.15
CA ASP A 824 5.61 1.20 22.43
C ASP A 824 5.45 2.14 23.64
N VAL A 825 5.36 3.46 23.42
CA VAL A 825 5.17 4.46 24.47
C VAL A 825 3.71 4.47 24.93
N PRO A 826 3.43 4.40 26.25
CA PRO A 826 2.07 4.41 26.74
C PRO A 826 1.33 5.71 26.44
N ILE A 827 0.02 5.61 26.19
CA ILE A 827 -0.87 6.76 25.94
C ILE A 827 -1.85 6.89 27.11
N ALA A 828 -1.89 8.05 27.76
CA ALA A 828 -2.89 8.41 28.75
C ALA A 828 -4.13 8.97 28.05
N SER A 829 -5.28 8.28 28.18
CA SER A 829 -6.51 8.71 27.54
C SER A 829 -7.11 9.95 28.20
N LYS A 830 -7.48 10.96 27.41
CA LYS A 830 -8.27 12.13 27.85
C LYS A 830 -9.77 11.76 27.95
N PRO A 831 -10.53 12.18 28.98
CA PRO A 831 -10.14 12.95 30.16
C PRO A 831 -9.37 12.11 31.19
N TYR A 832 -8.39 12.74 31.84
CA TYR A 832 -7.48 12.04 32.74
C TYR A 832 -8.15 11.62 34.04
N SER A 833 -7.88 10.38 34.50
CA SER A 833 -8.04 10.04 35.91
C SER A 833 -6.67 10.13 36.60
N GLY A 834 -6.62 10.77 37.77
CA GLY A 834 -5.37 10.98 38.52
C GLY A 834 -4.61 9.67 38.77
N GLU A 835 -5.32 8.58 39.08
CA GLU A 835 -4.74 7.26 39.32
C GLU A 835 -4.14 6.66 38.02
N SER A 836 -4.78 6.87 36.87
CA SER A 836 -4.32 6.33 35.60
C SER A 836 -3.03 7.00 35.12
N VAL A 837 -2.96 8.34 35.15
CA VAL A 837 -1.76 9.08 34.75
C VAL A 837 -0.57 8.74 35.64
N VAL A 838 -0.78 8.72 36.96
CA VAL A 838 0.27 8.40 37.93
C VAL A 838 0.77 6.96 37.79
N ALA A 839 -0.12 6.01 37.47
CA ALA A 839 0.26 4.62 37.23
C ALA A 839 1.13 4.50 35.98
N LEU A 840 0.76 5.14 34.86
CA LEU A 840 1.53 5.12 33.61
C LEU A 840 2.90 5.78 33.77
N LEU A 841 2.98 6.90 34.49
CA LEU A 841 4.27 7.55 34.78
C LEU A 841 5.18 6.66 35.63
N LYS A 842 4.64 5.97 36.62
CA LYS A 842 5.41 5.01 37.43
C LYS A 842 5.93 3.85 36.61
N ASP A 843 5.10 3.33 35.72
CA ASP A 843 5.49 2.23 34.82
C ASP A 843 6.57 2.67 33.81
N ALA A 844 6.51 3.91 33.33
CA ALA A 844 7.53 4.46 32.43
C ALA A 844 8.87 4.75 33.15
N LEU A 845 8.84 5.12 34.44
CA LEU A 845 10.04 5.35 35.27
C LEU A 845 10.77 4.06 35.70
N LEU A 846 10.06 2.95 35.84
CA LEU A 846 10.62 1.72 36.38
C LEU A 846 11.83 1.18 35.58
N PRO A 847 11.80 1.10 34.26
CA PRO A 847 12.94 0.64 33.46
C PRO A 847 14.14 1.57 33.55
N HIS A 848 13.91 2.87 33.71
CA HIS A 848 14.95 3.89 33.80
C HIS A 848 15.69 3.86 35.14
N LEU A 849 14.96 3.68 36.23
CA LEU A 849 15.52 3.52 37.58
C LEU A 849 16.40 2.27 37.70
N ILE A 850 15.98 1.14 37.12
CA ILE A 850 16.75 -0.09 37.07
C ILE A 850 18.05 0.10 36.28
N ARG A 851 18.02 0.81 35.17
CA ARG A 851 19.19 1.07 34.34
C ARG A 851 20.18 2.01 35.06
N THR A 852 19.69 3.04 35.73
CA THR A 852 20.50 3.99 36.49
C THR A 852 21.18 3.37 37.71
N VAL A 853 20.49 2.44 38.38
CA VAL A 853 21.05 1.68 39.50
C VAL A 853 22.11 0.69 39.02
N LEU A 854 21.89 0.00 37.89
CA LEU A 854 22.88 -0.90 37.31
C LEU A 854 24.13 -0.17 36.80
N THR A 855 24.00 1.05 36.30
CA THR A 855 25.15 1.86 35.81
C THR A 855 25.97 2.46 36.95
N LYS A 856 25.39 2.60 38.16
CA LYS A 856 26.11 3.04 39.37
C LYS A 856 26.75 1.89 40.14
N LEU A 857 26.46 0.64 39.77
CA LEU A 857 27.01 -0.59 40.40
C LEU A 857 28.11 -1.24 39.53
N VAL A 858 28.37 -0.73 38.34
CA VAL A 858 29.55 -1.04 37.48
C VAL A 858 30.50 0.18 37.48
#